data_739b6f4fe0ba4323f509b5dc76f5574b
#
_entry.id   739b6f4fe0ba4323f509b5dc76f5574b
#
_cell.length_a   1.000
_cell.length_b   1.000
_cell.length_c   1.000
_cell.angle_alpha   90.00
_cell.angle_beta   90.00
_cell.angle_gamma   90.00
#
_symmetry.space_group_name_H-M   'P 1'
#
loop_
_entity.id
_entity.type
_entity.pdbx_description
1 polymer ?
#
loop_
_entity_poly.entity_id
_entity_poly.type
_entity_poly.pdbx_seq_one_letter_code
_entity_poly.pdbx_strand_id
1 'polypeptide(L)'
;MAAAPAVSSGPLRAEVSAERWGLELTGRNGQPVLSEHPGTGSGPTGTLGFRTALGWSRATRVISSSQQGNAYRAELATTDQLGRTIAVELRPDGRGVIALEARLKGSSVGVEAMGMGFEADPEERYLGFGERSNQVDQSGSEVENYVADGPYQDEEYTGIGAFVPPWGLRDGREDTTYFPIPWLLSSSGYGVLVDNPETSMFRLGSDTADAWSVEVVKAPAGEVGAELAPPVDTLKMRFFAGPEPAGALERFSEAVGRQPRADAPWVFGPWFQPSNDAEDLALLREADAPVSVLQTYAHYLPCGEQETAMEQARTAAAHDAGVAITTYFNPMVCMNYEDAYSPIEAVDGLTENRAGVPYGYRYGANPDDVFLVGQYDFFEPAAREEYGNRLQEAVDDGYDGWMEDFGEYTPLDSVSGDSNSGAPIDGTRAHNPYPTRYHCAAYDAVRDQPRPVVRFQRSGWTGAAKCAQVVWGGDPTTGWDFDGLRSAMTQALSAGSSGIGIWGSDIGGFFALGSNELSPELLKRWVQFGSVSSVMRTQRNGVALPPRERPQVTDPDQIDNWRRYTKLHTQLYPYLVAAERDYQQEGLPLMRHLLLAYPDDKRAASVEDEFLFGPDILAAPVTVEGATERDVYLPKGNWVDLWRSASYDERSGGIELRKAKVLSGKRDVTVPAPLEELPLMVRAGSVLPLLPRDVDTLAPYDGDEAGVTSLAERRRNLELLAFPRGREAGEFGRRGRYVSKVGRAGWTMKLAAARRTRFDLQAALSTTPRGLDPCRVKVNGKKLPKKSWSYDAESEVLTATFAGRRLILRVISRGCGR
;
A
#
# COMPACT_ATOMS: atom_id res chain seq x y z
N MET A 1 -6.07 -8.34 48.85
CA MET A 1 -5.27 -8.91 47.78
C MET A 1 -4.38 -7.81 47.23
N ALA A 2 -3.09 -8.04 47.00
CA ALA A 2 -2.25 -7.08 46.30
C ALA A 2 -2.79 -6.94 44.85
N ALA A 3 -2.78 -5.72 44.30
CA ALA A 3 -3.19 -5.52 42.92
C ALA A 3 -2.28 -6.36 42.00
N ALA A 4 -2.85 -6.91 40.92
CA ALA A 4 -2.10 -7.66 39.91
C ALA A 4 -1.00 -6.71 39.31
N PRO A 5 0.21 -7.22 39.07
CA PRO A 5 1.23 -6.43 38.37
C PRO A 5 0.70 -5.95 37.03
N ALA A 6 0.93 -4.69 36.70
CA ALA A 6 0.41 -4.13 35.46
C ALA A 6 1.35 -3.11 34.84
N VAL A 7 1.32 -3.05 33.49
CA VAL A 7 2.01 -2.05 32.66
C VAL A 7 0.95 -1.25 31.90
N SER A 8 1.07 0.06 31.85
CA SER A 8 0.09 0.93 31.20
C SER A 8 0.75 1.84 30.17
N SER A 9 0.09 2.00 29.01
CA SER A 9 0.49 2.96 27.99
C SER A 9 -0.75 3.60 27.37
N GLY A 10 -1.02 4.84 27.72
CA GLY A 10 -2.19 5.57 27.25
C GLY A 10 -3.50 4.82 27.53
N PRO A 11 -4.25 4.39 26.49
CA PRO A 11 -5.50 3.65 26.67
C PRO A 11 -5.30 2.14 26.90
N LEU A 12 -4.09 1.60 26.76
CA LEU A 12 -3.79 0.18 26.88
C LEU A 12 -3.17 -0.15 28.22
N ARG A 13 -3.60 -1.24 28.83
CA ARG A 13 -3.05 -1.77 30.08
C ARG A 13 -2.87 -3.27 29.96
N ALA A 14 -1.67 -3.75 30.26
CA ALA A 14 -1.35 -5.18 30.38
C ALA A 14 -1.36 -5.59 31.84
N GLU A 15 -2.12 -6.61 32.19
CA GLU A 15 -2.18 -7.21 33.53
C GLU A 15 -1.61 -8.63 33.48
N VAL A 16 -0.85 -9.01 34.52
CA VAL A 16 -0.19 -10.31 34.60
C VAL A 16 -0.75 -11.08 35.75
N SER A 17 -1.20 -12.32 35.48
CA SER A 17 -1.54 -13.30 36.52
C SER A 17 -0.29 -13.98 37.04
N ALA A 18 -0.09 -13.96 38.37
CA ALA A 18 1.15 -14.42 38.99
C ALA A 18 1.10 -15.89 39.45
N GLU A 19 -0.03 -16.40 39.94
CA GLU A 19 -0.17 -17.78 40.41
C GLU A 19 -0.07 -18.80 39.26
N ARG A 20 -0.73 -18.48 38.16
CA ARG A 20 -0.59 -19.12 36.87
C ARG A 20 -0.23 -18.01 35.89
N TRP A 21 0.82 -18.19 35.12
CA TRP A 21 1.17 -17.23 34.11
C TRP A 21 -0.03 -16.98 33.15
N GLY A 22 -0.29 -15.73 32.86
CA GLY A 22 -1.27 -15.28 31.90
C GLY A 22 -1.18 -13.77 31.70
N LEU A 23 -1.38 -13.31 30.46
CA LEU A 23 -1.37 -11.92 30.05
C LEU A 23 -2.76 -11.50 29.59
N GLU A 24 -3.31 -10.43 30.17
CA GLU A 24 -4.55 -9.81 29.74
C GLU A 24 -4.29 -8.35 29.36
N LEU A 25 -4.72 -7.95 28.18
CA LEU A 25 -4.69 -6.57 27.71
C LEU A 25 -6.08 -5.96 27.81
N THR A 26 -6.18 -4.84 28.51
CA THR A 26 -7.45 -4.13 28.70
C THR A 26 -7.39 -2.74 28.08
N GLY A 27 -8.53 -2.29 27.57
CA GLY A 27 -8.70 -0.93 27.05
C GLY A 27 -8.98 0.12 28.12
N ARG A 28 -9.18 1.38 27.71
CA ARG A 28 -9.43 2.53 28.61
C ARG A 28 -10.59 2.32 29.58
N ASN A 29 -11.61 1.57 29.18
CA ASN A 29 -12.80 1.27 29.96
C ASN A 29 -12.65 0.06 30.90
N GLY A 30 -11.45 -0.54 30.94
CA GLY A 30 -11.15 -1.76 31.70
C GLY A 30 -11.76 -3.05 31.11
N GLN A 31 -12.27 -2.98 29.87
CA GLN A 31 -12.72 -4.20 29.19
C GLN A 31 -11.54 -4.94 28.56
N PRO A 32 -11.53 -6.26 28.58
CA PRO A 32 -10.55 -7.07 27.85
C PRO A 32 -10.54 -6.69 26.35
N VAL A 33 -9.34 -6.57 25.80
CA VAL A 33 -9.08 -6.30 24.37
C VAL A 33 -8.45 -7.53 23.77
N LEU A 34 -7.56 -8.20 24.50
CA LEU A 34 -6.87 -9.41 24.08
C LEU A 34 -6.43 -10.18 25.31
N SER A 35 -6.74 -11.47 25.38
CA SER A 35 -6.37 -12.38 26.47
C SER A 35 -5.49 -13.51 25.95
N GLU A 36 -4.38 -13.77 26.64
CA GLU A 36 -3.51 -14.90 26.32
C GLU A 36 -4.27 -16.23 26.55
N HIS A 37 -4.14 -17.15 25.59
CA HIS A 37 -4.76 -18.46 25.68
C HIS A 37 -4.12 -19.31 26.77
N PRO A 38 -4.89 -19.84 27.76
CA PRO A 38 -4.33 -20.48 28.95
C PRO A 38 -3.80 -21.91 28.73
N GLY A 39 -3.87 -22.44 27.51
CA GLY A 39 -3.50 -23.82 27.19
C GLY A 39 -2.03 -24.13 27.41
N THR A 40 -1.77 -25.29 28.04
CA THR A 40 -0.40 -25.84 28.27
C THR A 40 -0.17 -27.15 27.50
N GLY A 41 -0.98 -27.38 26.46
CA GLY A 41 -0.88 -28.57 25.60
C GLY A 41 0.34 -28.55 24.67
N SER A 42 0.48 -29.64 23.92
CA SER A 42 1.60 -29.84 22.98
C SER A 42 1.37 -29.23 21.59
N GLY A 43 0.15 -28.72 21.32
CA GLY A 43 -0.19 -28.05 20.05
C GLY A 43 0.37 -26.64 19.96
N PRO A 44 0.24 -25.99 18.78
CA PRO A 44 0.76 -24.64 18.55
C PRO A 44 -0.01 -23.58 19.34
N THR A 45 -1.30 -23.76 19.55
CA THR A 45 -2.14 -22.84 20.32
C THR A 45 -2.02 -23.09 21.81
N GLY A 46 -1.60 -22.08 22.56
CA GLY A 46 -1.41 -22.14 24.01
C GLY A 46 -0.66 -20.96 24.57
N THR A 47 -0.44 -20.92 25.88
CA THR A 47 0.29 -19.83 26.53
C THR A 47 1.73 -19.72 26.02
N LEU A 48 2.41 -18.63 26.35
CA LEU A 48 3.81 -18.39 26.01
C LEU A 48 4.68 -19.66 26.20
N GLY A 49 5.49 -19.98 25.19
CA GLY A 49 6.34 -21.17 25.23
C GLY A 49 7.39 -21.22 24.13
N PHE A 50 8.08 -22.33 24.08
CA PHE A 50 9.02 -22.67 23.03
C PHE A 50 8.82 -24.13 22.57
N ARG A 51 9.19 -24.40 21.32
CA ARG A 51 9.06 -25.70 20.69
C ARG A 51 10.42 -26.34 20.42
N THR A 52 10.48 -27.63 20.67
CA THR A 52 11.58 -28.52 20.28
C THR A 52 11.03 -29.69 19.48
N ALA A 53 11.89 -30.59 19.00
CA ALA A 53 11.45 -31.84 18.37
C ALA A 53 10.53 -32.71 19.27
N LEU A 54 10.49 -32.50 20.59
CA LEU A 54 9.62 -33.16 21.53
C LEU A 54 8.25 -32.46 21.70
N GLY A 55 8.01 -31.33 21.03
CA GLY A 55 6.80 -30.53 21.13
C GLY A 55 6.97 -29.28 21.98
N TRP A 56 5.86 -28.65 22.34
CA TRP A 56 5.82 -27.38 23.06
C TRP A 56 6.07 -27.52 24.56
N SER A 57 6.93 -26.65 25.09
CA SER A 57 7.10 -26.40 26.51
C SER A 57 6.51 -25.04 26.86
N ARG A 58 5.53 -25.02 27.76
CA ARG A 58 4.68 -23.84 28.02
C ARG A 58 4.96 -23.21 29.38
N ALA A 59 4.84 -21.91 29.47
CA ALA A 59 4.94 -21.19 30.75
C ALA A 59 3.83 -21.62 31.71
N THR A 60 4.14 -21.72 33.00
CA THR A 60 3.20 -22.23 34.00
C THR A 60 2.93 -21.24 35.12
N ARG A 61 3.96 -20.72 35.78
CA ARG A 61 3.87 -19.77 36.88
C ARG A 61 5.06 -18.82 36.94
N VAL A 62 4.89 -17.71 37.63
CA VAL A 62 5.95 -16.75 37.91
C VAL A 62 6.84 -17.30 39.04
N ILE A 63 8.14 -17.45 38.78
CA ILE A 63 9.17 -17.83 39.79
C ILE A 63 9.57 -16.60 40.59
N SER A 64 9.86 -15.53 39.87
CA SER A 64 10.28 -14.24 40.44
C SER A 64 9.77 -13.11 39.57
N SER A 65 9.49 -11.96 40.17
CA SER A 65 9.11 -10.77 39.40
C SER A 65 9.56 -9.49 40.10
N SER A 66 9.67 -8.43 39.28
CA SER A 66 9.94 -7.07 39.76
C SER A 66 9.17 -6.05 38.92
N GLN A 67 8.68 -5.00 39.59
CA GLN A 67 8.09 -3.84 38.94
C GLN A 67 9.07 -2.67 39.11
N GLN A 68 9.55 -2.14 37.97
CA GLN A 68 10.45 -0.97 37.97
C GLN A 68 9.77 0.18 37.23
N GLY A 69 9.18 1.09 37.97
CA GLY A 69 8.34 2.13 37.43
C GLY A 69 7.13 1.53 36.70
N ASN A 70 7.03 1.76 35.40
CA ASN A 70 5.97 1.21 34.53
C ASN A 70 6.46 0.03 33.65
N ALA A 71 7.57 -0.61 34.00
CA ALA A 71 8.04 -1.84 33.37
C ALA A 71 7.93 -3.02 34.33
N TYR A 72 7.50 -4.16 33.85
CA TYR A 72 7.38 -5.41 34.60
C TYR A 72 8.35 -6.46 34.04
N ARG A 73 9.09 -7.12 34.93
CA ARG A 73 9.99 -8.24 34.58
C ARG A 73 9.64 -9.45 35.41
N ALA A 74 9.70 -10.62 34.78
CA ALA A 74 9.46 -11.90 35.48
C ALA A 74 10.32 -13.00 34.89
N GLU A 75 10.57 -14.01 35.72
CA GLU A 75 11.07 -15.33 35.30
C GLU A 75 9.98 -16.34 35.47
N LEU A 76 9.71 -17.12 34.44
CA LEU A 76 8.59 -18.06 34.34
C LEU A 76 9.12 -19.49 34.36
N ALA A 77 8.54 -20.33 35.21
CA ALA A 77 8.66 -21.77 35.11
C ALA A 77 7.94 -22.28 33.84
N THR A 78 8.46 -23.34 33.24
CA THR A 78 7.85 -23.99 32.09
C THR A 78 7.54 -25.47 32.37
N THR A 79 6.84 -26.13 31.46
CA THR A 79 6.62 -27.59 31.47
C THR A 79 7.86 -28.37 31.00
N ASP A 80 8.95 -27.70 30.67
CA ASP A 80 10.17 -28.33 30.14
C ASP A 80 10.86 -29.23 31.16
N GLN A 81 11.15 -30.46 30.75
CA GLN A 81 11.79 -31.44 31.61
C GLN A 81 13.26 -31.15 31.95
N LEU A 82 13.91 -30.33 31.13
CA LEU A 82 15.28 -29.85 31.38
C LEU A 82 15.34 -28.66 32.33
N GLY A 83 14.17 -28.15 32.78
CA GLY A 83 14.08 -27.05 33.71
C GLY A 83 14.43 -25.69 33.10
N ARG A 84 14.34 -25.53 31.79
CA ARG A 84 14.49 -24.22 31.13
C ARG A 84 13.37 -23.29 31.53
N THR A 85 13.67 -22.02 31.72
CA THR A 85 12.73 -20.96 32.11
C THR A 85 12.62 -19.89 31.00
N ILE A 86 11.63 -19.01 31.11
CA ILE A 86 11.48 -17.88 30.22
C ILE A 86 11.54 -16.58 31.01
N ALA A 87 12.47 -15.69 30.68
CA ALA A 87 12.46 -14.31 31.18
C ALA A 87 11.56 -13.45 30.31
N VAL A 88 10.65 -12.72 30.94
CA VAL A 88 9.72 -11.80 30.24
C VAL A 88 9.93 -10.38 30.73
N GLU A 89 9.94 -9.45 29.77
CA GLU A 89 9.86 -8.01 30.04
C GLU A 89 8.63 -7.43 29.32
N LEU A 90 7.77 -6.71 30.08
CA LEU A 90 6.69 -5.87 29.55
C LEU A 90 7.03 -4.41 29.83
N ARG A 91 6.96 -3.56 28.83
CA ARG A 91 7.23 -2.13 28.95
C ARG A 91 6.36 -1.30 28.00
N PRO A 92 6.06 -0.03 28.36
CA PRO A 92 5.46 0.88 27.39
C PRO A 92 6.44 1.17 26.26
N ASP A 93 5.90 1.25 25.02
CA ASP A 93 6.68 1.49 23.81
C ASP A 93 5.99 2.51 22.89
N GLY A 94 5.64 3.65 23.42
CA GLY A 94 4.85 4.67 22.75
C GLY A 94 3.43 4.79 23.33
N ARG A 95 2.70 5.80 22.90
CA ARG A 95 1.34 6.06 23.38
C ARG A 95 0.33 5.00 22.87
N GLY A 96 -0.15 4.16 23.76
CA GLY A 96 -1.07 3.07 23.41
C GLY A 96 -0.37 1.87 22.82
N VAL A 97 0.93 1.73 23.07
CA VAL A 97 1.74 0.60 22.65
C VAL A 97 2.43 -0.02 23.87
N ILE A 98 2.36 -1.33 23.99
CA ILE A 98 3.08 -2.12 24.99
C ILE A 98 3.94 -3.16 24.28
N ALA A 99 5.23 -3.20 24.59
CA ALA A 99 6.16 -4.20 24.10
C ALA A 99 6.29 -5.35 25.09
N LEU A 100 6.37 -6.56 24.55
CA LEU A 100 6.71 -7.78 25.23
C LEU A 100 8.00 -8.35 24.63
N GLU A 101 8.99 -8.64 25.47
CA GLU A 101 10.14 -9.44 25.10
C GLU A 101 10.21 -10.67 26.01
N ALA A 102 10.18 -11.87 25.39
CA ALA A 102 10.30 -13.14 26.08
C ALA A 102 11.57 -13.83 25.62
N ARG A 103 12.45 -14.14 26.56
CA ARG A 103 13.76 -14.73 26.28
C ARG A 103 13.95 -16.04 27.01
N LEU A 104 14.33 -17.08 26.28
CA LEU A 104 14.67 -18.37 26.88
C LEU A 104 15.86 -18.25 27.83
N LYS A 105 15.80 -18.91 28.97
CA LYS A 105 16.90 -19.09 29.92
C LYS A 105 17.31 -20.55 29.98
N GLY A 106 18.60 -20.80 29.93
CA GLY A 106 19.18 -22.13 29.79
C GLY A 106 19.67 -22.39 28.37
N SER A 107 19.86 -23.66 28.01
CA SER A 107 20.36 -24.03 26.68
C SER A 107 19.28 -23.83 25.60
N SER A 108 19.59 -23.10 24.55
CA SER A 108 18.73 -22.99 23.35
C SER A 108 18.90 -24.12 22.35
N VAL A 109 19.83 -25.04 22.59
CA VAL A 109 20.07 -26.19 21.70
C VAL A 109 18.77 -26.99 21.50
N GLY A 110 18.41 -27.24 20.24
CA GLY A 110 17.21 -27.96 19.84
C GLY A 110 15.92 -27.14 19.92
N VAL A 111 15.98 -25.86 20.23
CA VAL A 111 14.81 -24.96 20.16
C VAL A 111 14.58 -24.52 18.72
N GLU A 112 13.40 -24.81 18.21
CA GLU A 112 13.00 -24.55 16.82
C GLU A 112 12.10 -23.33 16.69
N ALA A 113 11.35 -23.01 17.74
CA ALA A 113 10.41 -21.89 17.74
C ALA A 113 10.13 -21.34 19.14
N MET A 114 9.72 -20.07 19.20
CA MET A 114 9.06 -19.47 20.36
C MET A 114 7.72 -18.86 19.91
N GLY A 115 6.69 -18.95 20.76
CA GLY A 115 5.38 -18.44 20.39
C GLY A 115 4.38 -18.40 21.53
N MET A 116 3.21 -17.85 21.25
CA MET A 116 2.07 -17.79 22.18
C MET A 116 0.75 -17.70 21.40
N GLY A 117 -0.34 -18.01 22.07
CA GLY A 117 -1.69 -17.92 21.52
C GLY A 117 -2.56 -16.98 22.33
N PHE A 118 -3.67 -16.60 21.73
CA PHE A 118 -4.65 -15.67 22.28
C PHE A 118 -6.07 -16.19 22.04
N GLU A 119 -6.98 -15.85 22.96
CA GLU A 119 -8.41 -16.09 22.76
C GLU A 119 -8.95 -15.19 21.64
N ALA A 120 -9.90 -15.70 20.86
CA ALA A 120 -10.53 -15.02 19.75
C ALA A 120 -12.05 -15.17 19.77
N ASP A 121 -12.76 -14.16 19.24
CA ASP A 121 -14.16 -14.29 18.87
C ASP A 121 -14.24 -14.96 17.48
N PRO A 122 -15.03 -16.02 17.27
CA PRO A 122 -15.18 -16.66 15.95
C PRO A 122 -15.66 -15.73 14.82
N GLU A 123 -16.27 -14.59 15.17
CA GLU A 123 -16.69 -13.58 14.20
C GLU A 123 -15.61 -12.50 13.95
N GLU A 124 -14.48 -12.55 14.66
CA GLU A 124 -13.39 -11.60 14.52
C GLU A 124 -12.68 -11.77 13.17
N ARG A 125 -12.31 -10.65 12.56
CA ARG A 125 -11.61 -10.60 11.29
C ARG A 125 -10.18 -10.10 11.49
N TYR A 126 -9.25 -10.67 10.72
CA TYR A 126 -7.82 -10.39 10.82
C TYR A 126 -7.27 -9.90 9.49
N LEU A 127 -7.00 -8.61 9.42
CA LEU A 127 -6.40 -7.94 8.28
C LEU A 127 -4.92 -7.63 8.57
N GLY A 128 -4.22 -7.14 7.58
CA GLY A 128 -2.81 -6.76 7.72
C GLY A 128 -1.89 -7.73 6.99
N PHE A 129 -0.81 -8.15 7.64
CA PHE A 129 0.18 -9.12 7.18
C PHE A 129 1.02 -8.65 5.98
N GLY A 130 1.05 -7.33 5.71
CA GLY A 130 1.74 -6.76 4.56
C GLY A 130 0.89 -6.82 3.31
N GLU A 131 1.50 -7.09 2.18
CA GLU A 131 0.86 -7.26 0.89
C GLU A 131 0.47 -8.72 0.69
N ARG A 132 -0.80 -9.02 0.51
CA ARG A 132 -1.30 -10.39 0.34
C ARG A 132 -2.18 -10.49 -0.91
N SER A 133 -2.02 -11.58 -1.65
CA SER A 133 -2.72 -11.83 -2.92
C SER A 133 -3.91 -12.77 -2.78
N ASN A 134 -3.91 -13.63 -1.75
CA ASN A 134 -4.92 -14.65 -1.54
C ASN A 134 -6.26 -14.07 -1.06
N GLN A 135 -6.24 -13.29 0.03
CA GLN A 135 -7.43 -12.67 0.64
C GLN A 135 -7.04 -11.49 1.55
N VAL A 136 -7.97 -10.58 1.82
CA VAL A 136 -7.76 -9.45 2.75
C VAL A 136 -7.99 -9.89 4.20
N ASP A 137 -9.08 -10.61 4.45
CA ASP A 137 -9.39 -11.19 5.75
C ASP A 137 -8.75 -12.58 5.87
N GLN A 138 -7.72 -12.69 6.68
CA GLN A 138 -6.97 -13.92 6.88
C GLN A 138 -7.59 -14.87 7.93
N SER A 139 -8.81 -14.62 8.40
CA SER A 139 -9.50 -15.49 9.36
C SER A 139 -9.63 -16.92 8.82
N GLY A 140 -9.30 -17.90 9.65
CA GLY A 140 -9.28 -19.33 9.30
C GLY A 140 -8.00 -19.80 8.60
N SER A 141 -7.05 -18.91 8.33
CA SER A 141 -5.82 -19.21 7.58
C SER A 141 -4.60 -19.45 8.48
N GLU A 142 -3.59 -20.08 7.91
CA GLU A 142 -2.20 -19.99 8.35
C GLU A 142 -1.50 -18.96 7.46
N VAL A 143 -0.81 -18.02 8.09
CA VAL A 143 -0.11 -16.92 7.38
C VAL A 143 1.37 -16.96 7.73
N GLU A 144 2.20 -17.28 6.72
CA GLU A 144 3.64 -17.21 6.84
C GLU A 144 4.12 -15.78 6.52
N ASN A 145 5.02 -15.26 7.34
CA ASN A 145 5.73 -14.02 7.05
C ASN A 145 7.18 -14.35 6.74
N TYR A 146 7.46 -14.48 5.47
CA TYR A 146 8.75 -14.72 4.85
C TYR A 146 8.77 -13.93 3.53
N VAL A 147 9.82 -13.18 3.28
CA VAL A 147 9.96 -12.39 2.05
C VAL A 147 10.28 -13.34 0.90
N ALA A 148 9.40 -13.40 -0.10
CA ALA A 148 9.62 -14.28 -1.25
C ALA A 148 9.02 -13.69 -2.53
N ASP A 149 9.54 -14.12 -3.65
CA ASP A 149 9.05 -13.79 -4.98
C ASP A 149 7.71 -14.52 -5.25
N GLY A 150 6.74 -13.80 -5.71
CA GLY A 150 5.38 -14.33 -5.92
C GLY A 150 4.33 -13.69 -4.99
N PRO A 151 3.12 -14.24 -4.93
CA PRO A 151 2.76 -15.61 -5.29
C PRO A 151 2.59 -15.84 -6.78
N TYR A 152 2.66 -17.11 -7.16
CA TYR A 152 2.39 -17.58 -8.51
C TYR A 152 1.45 -18.79 -8.47
N GLN A 153 0.77 -19.09 -9.57
CA GLN A 153 0.04 -20.33 -9.71
C GLN A 153 1.01 -21.53 -9.79
N ASP A 154 0.60 -22.70 -9.30
CA ASP A 154 1.47 -23.90 -9.21
C ASP A 154 2.21 -24.24 -10.52
N GLU A 155 1.55 -24.09 -11.67
CA GLU A 155 2.14 -24.35 -12.97
C GLU A 155 3.28 -23.38 -13.32
N GLU A 156 3.24 -22.17 -12.78
CA GLU A 156 4.21 -21.10 -13.03
C GLU A 156 5.47 -21.28 -12.22
N TYR A 157 5.38 -21.76 -10.97
CA TYR A 157 6.55 -22.06 -10.13
C TYR A 157 7.55 -22.97 -10.82
N THR A 158 7.06 -23.98 -11.59
CA THR A 158 7.94 -24.89 -12.34
C THR A 158 8.75 -24.14 -13.40
N GLY A 159 8.16 -23.15 -14.07
CA GLY A 159 8.84 -22.33 -15.07
C GLY A 159 9.84 -21.36 -14.47
N ILE A 160 9.40 -20.60 -13.46
CA ILE A 160 10.18 -19.56 -12.79
C ILE A 160 11.34 -20.16 -12.00
N GLY A 161 11.13 -21.25 -11.26
CA GLY A 161 12.16 -21.93 -10.47
C GLY A 161 13.38 -22.44 -11.27
N ALA A 162 13.30 -22.43 -12.61
CA ALA A 162 14.43 -22.80 -13.45
C ALA A 162 15.52 -21.72 -13.50
N PHE A 163 15.19 -20.46 -13.20
CA PHE A 163 16.10 -19.33 -13.38
C PHE A 163 16.18 -18.36 -12.18
N VAL A 164 15.43 -18.61 -11.10
CA VAL A 164 15.53 -17.87 -9.85
C VAL A 164 16.04 -18.74 -8.71
N PRO A 165 16.63 -18.17 -7.64
CA PRO A 165 17.12 -18.94 -6.51
C PRO A 165 15.98 -19.64 -5.76
N PRO A 166 16.11 -20.92 -5.35
CA PRO A 166 15.03 -21.66 -4.71
C PRO A 166 14.60 -21.05 -3.35
N TRP A 167 15.51 -20.45 -2.60
CA TRP A 167 15.18 -19.78 -1.33
C TRP A 167 14.43 -18.45 -1.49
N GLY A 168 14.30 -17.94 -2.71
CA GLY A 168 13.48 -16.78 -3.06
C GLY A 168 12.04 -17.14 -3.43
N LEU A 169 11.66 -18.43 -3.47
CA LEU A 169 10.32 -18.90 -3.84
C LEU A 169 9.65 -19.66 -2.69
N ARG A 170 8.33 -19.68 -2.67
CA ARG A 170 7.52 -20.46 -1.71
C ARG A 170 6.43 -21.23 -2.46
N ASP A 171 6.85 -22.27 -3.18
CA ASP A 171 5.96 -23.15 -3.94
C ASP A 171 4.85 -23.76 -3.07
N GLY A 172 3.63 -23.84 -3.61
CA GLY A 172 2.45 -24.37 -2.95
C GLY A 172 1.86 -23.48 -1.84
N ARG A 173 2.21 -22.19 -1.80
CA ARG A 173 1.70 -21.25 -0.79
C ARG A 173 1.09 -19.99 -1.44
N GLU A 174 -0.23 -19.90 -1.40
CA GLU A 174 -0.97 -18.72 -1.89
C GLU A 174 -0.77 -17.45 -1.03
N ASP A 175 -0.29 -17.60 0.21
CA ASP A 175 0.04 -16.49 1.11
C ASP A 175 1.47 -15.95 0.93
N THR A 176 2.22 -16.43 -0.06
CA THR A 176 3.52 -15.87 -0.46
C THR A 176 3.39 -14.39 -0.83
N THR A 177 4.42 -13.60 -0.56
CA THR A 177 4.42 -12.18 -0.89
C THR A 177 5.81 -11.56 -0.89
N TYR A 178 6.01 -10.57 -1.74
CA TYR A 178 7.18 -9.70 -1.78
C TYR A 178 7.33 -8.83 -0.52
N PHE A 179 6.21 -8.45 0.10
CA PHE A 179 6.19 -7.46 1.18
C PHE A 179 5.40 -7.95 2.41
N PRO A 180 5.85 -9.04 3.07
CA PRO A 180 5.21 -9.46 4.31
C PRO A 180 5.53 -8.51 5.45
N ILE A 181 4.55 -8.25 6.29
CA ILE A 181 4.72 -7.56 7.57
C ILE A 181 4.03 -8.42 8.62
N PRO A 182 4.72 -8.93 9.65
CA PRO A 182 4.10 -9.76 10.68
C PRO A 182 3.21 -8.94 11.64
N TRP A 183 2.25 -8.22 11.03
CA TRP A 183 1.31 -7.31 11.64
C TRP A 183 -0.12 -7.79 11.47
N LEU A 184 -0.79 -8.06 12.55
CA LEU A 184 -2.20 -8.39 12.62
C LEU A 184 -3.00 -7.15 13.01
N LEU A 185 -4.02 -6.79 12.22
CA LEU A 185 -5.02 -5.79 12.52
C LEU A 185 -6.38 -6.44 12.75
N SER A 186 -6.87 -6.40 13.98
CA SER A 186 -8.14 -7.00 14.35
C SER A 186 -9.32 -6.08 14.10
N SER A 187 -10.44 -6.64 13.63
CA SER A 187 -11.73 -5.96 13.57
C SER A 187 -12.27 -5.55 14.94
N SER A 188 -11.78 -6.18 16.01
CA SER A 188 -12.08 -5.82 17.40
C SER A 188 -11.33 -4.55 17.87
N GLY A 189 -10.51 -3.95 17.02
CA GLY A 189 -9.88 -2.65 17.26
C GLY A 189 -8.60 -2.74 18.08
N TYR A 190 -7.78 -3.75 17.88
CA TYR A 190 -6.40 -3.84 18.37
C TYR A 190 -5.47 -4.27 17.23
N GLY A 191 -4.17 -4.18 17.45
CA GLY A 191 -3.19 -4.73 16.54
C GLY A 191 -2.03 -5.39 17.28
N VAL A 192 -1.39 -6.34 16.62
CA VAL A 192 -0.22 -7.08 17.13
C VAL A 192 0.86 -7.14 16.07
N LEU A 193 2.07 -6.74 16.44
CA LEU A 193 3.27 -6.88 15.61
C LEU A 193 4.22 -7.89 16.26
N VAL A 194 4.69 -8.87 15.48
CA VAL A 194 5.85 -9.69 15.83
C VAL A 194 7.09 -8.98 15.29
N ASP A 195 7.97 -8.55 16.19
CA ASP A 195 9.12 -7.70 15.88
C ASP A 195 10.44 -8.48 15.85
N ASN A 196 10.36 -9.70 15.34
CA ASN A 196 11.48 -10.60 15.11
C ASN A 196 11.94 -10.52 13.64
N PRO A 197 13.24 -10.67 13.34
CA PRO A 197 13.72 -10.77 11.96
C PRO A 197 13.49 -12.15 11.32
N GLU A 198 13.31 -13.18 12.15
CA GLU A 198 13.07 -14.54 11.69
C GLU A 198 11.68 -14.70 11.10
N THR A 199 11.44 -15.79 10.39
CA THR A 199 10.11 -16.17 9.87
C THR A 199 9.09 -16.34 10.99
N SER A 200 7.88 -15.84 10.79
CA SER A 200 6.76 -16.06 11.71
C SER A 200 5.58 -16.72 11.02
N MET A 201 4.86 -17.55 11.77
CA MET A 201 3.67 -18.23 11.32
C MET A 201 2.51 -17.88 12.26
N PHE A 202 1.49 -17.25 11.71
CA PHE A 202 0.23 -17.01 12.40
C PHE A 202 -0.78 -18.10 12.03
N ARG A 203 -1.54 -18.58 13.01
CA ARG A 203 -2.69 -19.49 12.84
C ARG A 203 -3.94 -18.79 13.36
N LEU A 204 -4.82 -18.40 12.47
CA LEU A 204 -5.90 -17.45 12.73
C LEU A 204 -7.25 -18.18 12.82
N GLY A 205 -7.41 -19.02 13.82
CA GLY A 205 -8.58 -19.90 13.95
C GLY A 205 -8.46 -21.19 13.13
N SER A 206 -7.32 -21.48 12.51
CA SER A 206 -7.08 -22.70 11.73
C SER A 206 -6.94 -23.96 12.61
N ASP A 207 -6.36 -23.81 13.81
CA ASP A 207 -6.26 -24.90 14.79
C ASP A 207 -7.55 -25.06 15.61
N THR A 208 -8.09 -23.93 16.10
CA THR A 208 -9.32 -23.85 16.89
C THR A 208 -9.99 -22.50 16.63
N ALA A 209 -11.30 -22.51 16.39
CA ALA A 209 -12.04 -21.31 15.97
C ALA A 209 -12.14 -20.21 17.03
N ASP A 210 -11.85 -20.53 18.29
CA ASP A 210 -11.90 -19.63 19.44
C ASP A 210 -10.54 -19.10 19.89
N ALA A 211 -9.49 -19.29 19.06
CA ALA A 211 -8.15 -18.81 19.36
C ALA A 211 -7.32 -18.55 18.08
N TRP A 212 -6.37 -17.66 18.20
CA TRP A 212 -5.28 -17.54 17.25
C TRP A 212 -3.92 -17.68 17.95
N SER A 213 -2.90 -18.07 17.20
CA SER A 213 -1.54 -18.21 17.73
C SER A 213 -0.50 -17.71 16.74
N VAL A 214 0.67 -17.38 17.27
CA VAL A 214 1.85 -17.06 16.47
C VAL A 214 3.07 -17.77 17.02
N GLU A 215 3.91 -18.28 16.11
CA GLU A 215 5.25 -18.76 16.42
C GLU A 215 6.26 -18.06 15.52
N VAL A 216 7.43 -17.74 16.09
CA VAL A 216 8.64 -17.38 15.38
C VAL A 216 9.48 -18.61 15.22
N VAL A 217 9.80 -18.98 13.98
CA VAL A 217 10.56 -20.18 13.65
C VAL A 217 11.96 -19.80 13.16
N LYS A 218 12.93 -20.69 13.35
CA LYS A 218 14.33 -20.43 12.96
C LYS A 218 14.52 -20.15 11.46
N ALA A 219 13.71 -20.80 10.63
CA ALA A 219 13.64 -20.62 9.17
C ALA A 219 12.39 -21.30 8.63
N PRO A 220 11.94 -20.97 7.40
CA PRO A 220 10.83 -21.66 6.78
C PRO A 220 11.18 -23.14 6.52
N ALA A 221 10.19 -24.01 6.66
CA ALA A 221 10.39 -25.45 6.49
C ALA A 221 10.70 -25.80 5.02
N GLY A 222 11.71 -26.64 4.80
CA GLY A 222 12.06 -27.18 3.50
C GLY A 222 13.00 -26.30 2.67
N GLU A 223 13.33 -25.09 3.13
CA GLU A 223 14.23 -24.20 2.39
C GLU A 223 15.71 -24.61 2.51
N VAL A 224 16.44 -24.37 1.43
CA VAL A 224 17.90 -24.60 1.37
C VAL A 224 18.61 -23.68 2.35
N GLY A 225 19.46 -24.25 3.22
CA GLY A 225 20.16 -23.50 4.26
C GLY A 225 19.41 -23.40 5.61
N ALA A 226 18.10 -23.72 5.63
CA ALA A 226 17.29 -23.66 6.85
C ALA A 226 17.80 -24.53 8.00
N GLU A 227 18.50 -25.63 7.68
CA GLU A 227 19.10 -26.52 8.67
C GLU A 227 20.25 -25.86 9.46
N LEU A 228 20.89 -24.85 8.87
CA LEU A 228 21.99 -24.11 9.48
C LEU A 228 21.51 -22.96 10.40
N ALA A 229 20.23 -22.69 10.42
CA ALA A 229 19.63 -21.60 11.18
C ALA A 229 19.89 -21.74 12.70
N PRO A 230 20.30 -20.66 13.39
CA PRO A 230 20.44 -20.68 14.84
C PRO A 230 19.12 -20.91 15.54
N PRO A 231 19.12 -21.45 16.78
CA PRO A 231 17.92 -21.60 17.57
C PRO A 231 17.20 -20.25 17.79
N VAL A 232 15.87 -20.28 17.85
CA VAL A 232 15.06 -19.10 18.24
C VAL A 232 14.97 -19.09 19.78
N ASP A 233 15.61 -18.14 20.41
CA ASP A 233 15.65 -17.98 21.86
C ASP A 233 14.92 -16.74 22.40
N THR A 234 14.35 -15.95 21.51
CA THR A 234 13.69 -14.68 21.85
C THR A 234 12.43 -14.49 21.00
N LEU A 235 11.32 -14.11 21.64
CA LEU A 235 10.08 -13.64 21.01
C LEU A 235 9.89 -12.17 21.37
N LYS A 236 9.68 -11.33 20.37
CA LYS A 236 9.40 -9.90 20.53
C LYS A 236 8.04 -9.58 19.94
N MET A 237 7.18 -8.95 20.71
CA MET A 237 5.86 -8.53 20.25
C MET A 237 5.56 -7.10 20.70
N ARG A 238 4.75 -6.41 19.92
CA ARG A 238 4.17 -5.11 20.30
C ARG A 238 2.65 -5.18 20.15
N PHE A 239 1.94 -4.69 21.14
CA PHE A 239 0.48 -4.63 21.19
C PHE A 239 0.02 -3.18 21.05
N PHE A 240 -0.91 -2.94 20.16
CA PHE A 240 -1.39 -1.59 19.79
C PHE A 240 -2.86 -1.43 20.14
N ALA A 241 -3.17 -0.37 20.87
CA ALA A 241 -4.54 -0.08 21.24
C ALA A 241 -5.37 0.49 20.08
N GLY A 242 -6.68 0.15 20.08
CA GLY A 242 -7.70 0.85 19.32
C GLY A 242 -8.26 2.08 20.06
N PRO A 243 -9.59 2.25 20.17
CA PRO A 243 -10.62 1.19 20.16
C PRO A 243 -11.14 0.75 18.78
N GLU A 244 -10.78 1.45 17.73
CA GLU A 244 -11.16 1.13 16.36
C GLU A 244 -9.95 0.65 15.56
N PRO A 245 -10.12 -0.19 14.53
CA PRO A 245 -9.02 -0.67 13.70
C PRO A 245 -8.15 0.47 13.13
N ALA A 246 -8.77 1.55 12.67
CA ALA A 246 -8.05 2.74 12.20
C ALA A 246 -7.11 3.34 13.26
N GLY A 247 -7.52 3.35 14.54
CA GLY A 247 -6.68 3.84 15.63
C GLY A 247 -5.50 2.92 15.97
N ALA A 248 -5.64 1.61 15.80
CA ALA A 248 -4.55 0.66 15.94
C ALA A 248 -3.55 0.80 14.77
N LEU A 249 -4.06 0.94 13.54
CA LEU A 249 -3.26 1.18 12.33
C LEU A 249 -2.49 2.51 12.40
N GLU A 250 -3.12 3.59 12.92
CA GLU A 250 -2.47 4.89 13.14
C GLU A 250 -1.22 4.72 14.01
N ARG A 251 -1.35 4.04 15.16
CA ARG A 251 -0.25 3.81 16.10
C ARG A 251 0.82 2.89 15.55
N PHE A 252 0.41 1.86 14.82
CA PHE A 252 1.33 0.97 14.14
C PHE A 252 2.18 1.73 13.13
N SER A 253 1.52 2.44 12.18
CA SER A 253 2.21 3.20 11.13
C SER A 253 3.09 4.34 11.69
N GLU A 254 2.70 4.95 12.83
CA GLU A 254 3.54 5.91 13.55
C GLU A 254 4.79 5.22 14.14
N ALA A 255 4.64 4.03 14.72
CA ALA A 255 5.72 3.32 15.41
C ALA A 255 6.77 2.74 14.45
N VAL A 256 6.35 2.25 13.27
CA VAL A 256 7.25 1.64 12.28
C VAL A 256 7.70 2.61 11.19
N GLY A 257 7.01 3.74 11.05
CA GLY A 257 7.25 4.79 10.06
C GLY A 257 6.30 4.66 8.86
N ARG A 258 5.76 5.81 8.43
CA ARG A 258 4.91 5.95 7.23
C ARG A 258 5.76 6.24 6.01
N GLN A 259 5.22 5.95 4.82
CA GLN A 259 5.83 6.37 3.57
C GLN A 259 6.10 7.88 3.57
N PRO A 260 7.23 8.33 3.02
CA PRO A 260 7.48 9.74 2.82
C PRO A 260 6.37 10.38 1.98
N ARG A 261 6.14 11.66 2.19
CA ARG A 261 5.20 12.39 1.34
C ARG A 261 5.70 12.40 -0.10
N ALA A 262 4.79 12.22 -1.05
CA ALA A 262 5.08 12.38 -2.47
C ALA A 262 5.31 13.88 -2.77
N ASP A 263 6.57 14.30 -2.79
CA ASP A 263 6.95 15.69 -3.09
C ASP A 263 6.93 15.98 -4.58
N ALA A 264 6.95 14.96 -5.42
CA ALA A 264 6.77 15.05 -6.87
C ALA A 264 5.28 14.84 -7.22
N PRO A 265 4.58 15.86 -7.75
CA PRO A 265 3.16 15.72 -8.10
C PRO A 265 2.87 14.62 -9.11
N TRP A 266 3.81 14.32 -10.00
CA TRP A 266 3.69 13.32 -11.04
C TRP A 266 3.55 11.88 -10.51
N VAL A 267 3.86 11.62 -9.24
CA VAL A 267 3.56 10.33 -8.59
C VAL A 267 2.07 9.97 -8.73
N PHE A 268 1.19 10.97 -8.64
CA PHE A 268 -0.26 10.83 -8.79
C PHE A 268 -0.75 11.13 -10.21
N GLY A 269 0.12 11.11 -11.20
CA GLY A 269 -0.24 11.19 -12.61
C GLY A 269 -0.14 9.83 -13.29
N PRO A 270 -0.58 9.72 -14.56
CA PRO A 270 -0.42 8.48 -15.30
C PRO A 270 1.05 8.23 -15.67
N TRP A 271 1.51 6.99 -15.39
CA TRP A 271 2.83 6.49 -15.77
C TRP A 271 2.67 5.57 -16.96
N PHE A 272 3.50 5.77 -17.95
CA PHE A 272 3.45 5.03 -19.18
C PHE A 272 4.80 4.37 -19.51
N GLN A 273 4.79 3.08 -19.82
CA GLN A 273 5.95 2.35 -20.29
C GLN A 273 5.97 2.37 -21.82
N PRO A 274 6.90 3.12 -22.46
CA PRO A 274 6.97 3.22 -23.91
C PRO A 274 7.73 2.05 -24.54
N SER A 275 7.49 1.80 -25.83
CA SER A 275 8.41 1.05 -26.70
C SER A 275 9.32 1.99 -27.49
N ASN A 276 8.79 3.14 -27.87
CA ASN A 276 9.52 4.26 -28.46
C ASN A 276 9.02 5.55 -27.83
N ASP A 277 9.88 6.21 -27.06
CA ASP A 277 9.51 7.37 -26.26
C ASP A 277 8.81 8.46 -27.07
N ALA A 278 9.36 8.83 -28.22
CA ALA A 278 8.84 9.92 -29.06
C ALA A 278 7.54 9.55 -29.79
N GLU A 279 7.48 8.35 -30.36
CA GLU A 279 6.31 7.88 -31.11
C GLU A 279 5.11 7.66 -30.19
N ASP A 280 5.33 7.00 -29.06
CA ASP A 280 4.28 6.71 -28.10
C ASP A 280 3.75 8.00 -27.45
N LEU A 281 4.63 8.97 -27.10
CA LEU A 281 4.21 10.29 -26.63
C LEU A 281 3.39 11.06 -27.68
N ALA A 282 3.78 11.01 -28.93
CA ALA A 282 3.03 11.66 -30.01
C ALA A 282 1.62 11.05 -30.14
N LEU A 283 1.51 9.72 -30.08
CA LEU A 283 0.24 9.01 -30.13
C LEU A 283 -0.67 9.36 -28.94
N LEU A 284 -0.12 9.38 -27.72
CA LEU A 284 -0.89 9.74 -26.52
C LEU A 284 -1.39 11.18 -26.58
N ARG A 285 -0.59 12.10 -27.11
CA ARG A 285 -0.99 13.51 -27.32
C ARG A 285 -2.07 13.65 -28.39
N GLU A 286 -1.94 12.95 -29.51
CA GLU A 286 -2.99 12.93 -30.55
C GLU A 286 -4.31 12.41 -29.98
N ALA A 287 -4.25 11.42 -29.10
CA ALA A 287 -5.41 10.89 -28.40
C ALA A 287 -5.90 11.80 -27.26
N ASP A 288 -5.24 12.92 -26.94
CA ASP A 288 -5.54 13.79 -25.78
C ASP A 288 -5.55 12.97 -24.46
N ALA A 289 -4.62 12.00 -24.32
CA ALA A 289 -4.44 11.16 -23.14
C ALA A 289 -3.30 11.70 -22.27
N PRO A 290 -3.56 12.16 -21.03
CA PRO A 290 -2.53 12.63 -20.12
C PRO A 290 -1.45 11.61 -19.86
N VAL A 291 -0.21 12.07 -19.77
CA VAL A 291 0.94 11.29 -19.31
C VAL A 291 1.86 12.19 -18.47
N SER A 292 2.30 11.68 -17.33
CA SER A 292 3.17 12.44 -16.42
C SER A 292 4.57 11.83 -16.30
N VAL A 293 4.71 10.53 -16.57
CA VAL A 293 5.95 9.78 -16.41
C VAL A 293 6.15 8.82 -17.56
N LEU A 294 7.33 8.80 -18.12
CA LEU A 294 7.83 7.68 -18.92
C LEU A 294 8.63 6.75 -18.01
N GLN A 295 8.21 5.49 -17.94
CA GLN A 295 8.94 4.47 -17.23
C GLN A 295 9.78 3.67 -18.20
N THR A 296 11.09 3.75 -18.08
CA THR A 296 12.03 3.04 -18.93
C THR A 296 12.79 1.97 -18.14
N TYR A 297 13.47 1.07 -18.84
CA TYR A 297 14.22 -0.03 -18.28
C TYR A 297 15.67 -0.04 -18.80
N ALA A 298 16.36 1.11 -18.70
CA ALA A 298 17.81 1.09 -18.80
C ALA A 298 18.35 0.56 -17.46
N HIS A 299 18.88 -0.66 -17.46
CA HIS A 299 19.37 -1.30 -16.24
C HIS A 299 20.76 -0.79 -15.87
N TYR A 300 20.85 0.01 -14.81
CA TYR A 300 22.14 0.36 -14.17
C TYR A 300 22.73 -0.84 -13.42
N LEU A 301 21.87 -1.66 -12.85
CA LEU A 301 22.19 -2.95 -12.24
C LEU A 301 21.12 -3.97 -12.70
N PRO A 302 21.43 -5.27 -12.81
CA PRO A 302 22.65 -5.91 -12.30
C PRO A 302 23.85 -5.88 -13.26
N CYS A 303 23.70 -5.80 -14.60
CA CYS A 303 24.78 -6.04 -15.54
C CYS A 303 25.28 -4.80 -16.31
N GLY A 304 24.65 -3.63 -16.10
CA GLY A 304 25.02 -2.36 -16.74
C GLY A 304 24.67 -2.32 -18.23
N GLU A 305 23.49 -1.80 -18.53
CA GLU A 305 23.00 -1.65 -19.92
C GLU A 305 23.01 -0.19 -20.37
N GLN A 306 23.21 0.73 -19.44
CA GLN A 306 23.17 2.16 -19.66
C GLN A 306 24.37 2.66 -20.46
N GLU A 307 24.13 3.65 -21.30
CA GLU A 307 25.18 4.46 -21.95
C GLU A 307 24.93 5.93 -21.59
N THR A 308 25.74 6.53 -20.74
CA THR A 308 25.59 7.90 -20.17
C THR A 308 25.13 8.93 -21.18
N ALA A 309 25.78 9.01 -22.37
CA ALA A 309 25.42 10.02 -23.37
C ALA A 309 24.03 9.77 -23.98
N MET A 310 23.61 8.53 -24.09
CA MET A 310 22.26 8.17 -24.58
C MET A 310 21.22 8.47 -23.53
N GLU A 311 21.48 8.13 -22.26
CA GLU A 311 20.55 8.35 -21.16
C GLU A 311 20.36 9.84 -20.88
N GLN A 312 21.43 10.65 -20.91
CA GLN A 312 21.32 12.10 -20.78
C GLN A 312 20.53 12.73 -21.93
N ALA A 313 20.70 12.28 -23.17
CA ALA A 313 19.90 12.76 -24.29
C ALA A 313 18.43 12.34 -24.16
N ARG A 314 18.16 11.14 -23.66
CA ARG A 314 16.80 10.58 -23.44
C ARG A 314 16.05 11.35 -22.35
N THR A 315 16.69 11.57 -21.20
CA THR A 315 16.10 12.31 -20.09
C THR A 315 15.83 13.76 -20.46
N ALA A 316 16.76 14.42 -21.16
CA ALA A 316 16.55 15.77 -21.69
C ALA A 316 15.34 15.83 -22.63
N ALA A 317 15.22 14.90 -23.56
CA ALA A 317 14.07 14.84 -24.49
C ALA A 317 12.74 14.64 -23.77
N ALA A 318 12.70 13.81 -22.71
CA ALA A 318 11.51 13.62 -21.89
C ALA A 318 11.12 14.91 -21.14
N HIS A 319 12.09 15.60 -20.56
CA HIS A 319 11.86 16.87 -19.86
C HIS A 319 11.39 17.97 -20.82
N ASP A 320 11.98 18.09 -22.00
CA ASP A 320 11.54 19.01 -23.06
C ASP A 320 10.11 18.67 -23.54
N ALA A 321 9.74 17.41 -23.44
CA ALA A 321 8.38 16.94 -23.70
C ALA A 321 7.40 17.18 -22.53
N GLY A 322 7.82 17.72 -21.41
CA GLY A 322 6.97 18.01 -20.24
C GLY A 322 6.64 16.81 -19.37
N VAL A 323 7.40 15.72 -19.44
CA VAL A 323 7.18 14.50 -18.65
C VAL A 323 8.40 14.15 -17.80
N ALA A 324 8.17 13.53 -16.66
CA ALA A 324 9.21 12.90 -15.85
C ALA A 324 9.62 11.56 -16.45
N ILE A 325 10.80 11.07 -16.10
CA ILE A 325 11.32 9.80 -16.60
C ILE A 325 12.00 8.99 -15.51
N THR A 326 11.72 7.68 -15.47
CA THR A 326 12.30 6.76 -14.49
C THR A 326 13.05 5.64 -15.18
N THR A 327 14.02 5.04 -14.44
CA THR A 327 14.82 3.91 -14.90
C THR A 327 14.71 2.71 -13.95
N TYR A 328 15.76 1.85 -13.85
CA TYR A 328 15.72 0.56 -13.15
C TYR A 328 16.99 0.28 -12.36
N PHE A 329 16.81 -0.23 -11.13
CA PHE A 329 17.84 -0.78 -10.27
C PHE A 329 17.37 -2.05 -9.58
N ASN A 330 18.33 -2.89 -9.19
CA ASN A 330 18.10 -3.97 -8.24
C ASN A 330 19.33 -4.12 -7.31
N PRO A 331 19.30 -4.97 -6.28
CA PRO A 331 20.36 -5.07 -5.29
C PRO A 331 21.47 -6.06 -5.68
N MET A 332 21.46 -6.57 -6.89
CA MET A 332 22.43 -7.54 -7.40
C MET A 332 23.42 -6.86 -8.34
N VAL A 333 24.58 -7.50 -8.52
CA VAL A 333 25.59 -7.09 -9.49
C VAL A 333 26.11 -8.32 -10.22
N CYS A 334 26.16 -8.27 -11.56
CA CYS A 334 26.76 -9.32 -12.37
C CYS A 334 28.27 -9.45 -12.07
N MET A 335 28.74 -10.67 -11.79
CA MET A 335 30.15 -10.91 -11.43
C MET A 335 31.11 -10.61 -12.58
N ASN A 336 30.62 -10.47 -13.82
CA ASN A 336 31.38 -10.05 -14.99
C ASN A 336 31.20 -8.58 -15.36
N TYR A 337 30.45 -7.80 -14.60
CA TYR A 337 30.30 -6.36 -14.79
C TYR A 337 31.34 -5.62 -13.94
N GLU A 338 32.59 -5.53 -14.46
CA GLU A 338 33.77 -5.02 -13.74
C GLU A 338 33.57 -3.62 -13.17
N ASP A 339 32.86 -2.71 -13.89
CA ASP A 339 32.65 -1.32 -13.47
C ASP A 339 31.83 -1.19 -12.18
N ALA A 340 31.00 -2.18 -11.84
CA ALA A 340 30.22 -2.21 -10.60
C ALA A 340 30.72 -3.27 -9.63
N TYR A 341 31.15 -4.46 -10.13
CA TYR A 341 31.58 -5.56 -9.29
C TYR A 341 32.91 -5.28 -8.55
N SER A 342 33.94 -4.79 -9.27
CA SER A 342 35.23 -4.52 -8.65
C SER A 342 35.19 -3.47 -7.52
N PRO A 343 34.45 -2.34 -7.64
CA PRO A 343 34.32 -1.38 -6.54
C PRO A 343 33.66 -1.97 -5.30
N ILE A 344 32.57 -2.73 -5.44
CA ILE A 344 31.88 -3.32 -4.28
C ILE A 344 32.65 -4.46 -3.64
N GLU A 345 33.37 -5.27 -4.43
CA GLU A 345 34.29 -6.31 -3.91
C GLU A 345 35.45 -5.67 -3.15
N ALA A 346 36.03 -4.58 -3.64
CA ALA A 346 37.16 -3.89 -3.01
C ALA A 346 36.85 -3.32 -1.61
N VAL A 347 35.58 -3.16 -1.26
CA VAL A 347 35.14 -2.70 0.07
C VAL A 347 34.50 -3.81 0.91
N ASP A 348 34.67 -5.07 0.52
CA ASP A 348 34.05 -6.23 1.16
C ASP A 348 32.52 -6.05 1.31
N GLY A 349 31.88 -5.45 0.27
CA GLY A 349 30.49 -5.01 0.32
C GLY A 349 29.49 -6.02 -0.23
N LEU A 350 29.90 -7.26 -0.51
CA LEU A 350 29.02 -8.31 -0.99
C LEU A 350 28.62 -9.25 0.15
N THR A 351 27.37 -9.76 0.09
CA THR A 351 26.94 -10.86 0.96
C THR A 351 27.87 -12.05 0.76
N GLU A 352 28.32 -12.68 1.84
CA GLU A 352 29.28 -13.75 1.82
C GLU A 352 28.67 -15.11 2.15
N ASN A 353 29.38 -16.18 1.73
CA ASN A 353 29.12 -17.50 2.28
C ASN A 353 29.87 -17.69 3.63
N ARG A 354 29.64 -18.81 4.31
CA ARG A 354 30.26 -19.09 5.61
C ARG A 354 31.80 -19.28 5.57
N ALA A 355 32.40 -19.30 4.38
CA ALA A 355 33.85 -19.34 4.19
C ALA A 355 34.46 -17.94 3.99
N GLY A 356 33.67 -16.88 4.03
CA GLY A 356 34.14 -15.51 3.83
C GLY A 356 34.45 -15.20 2.36
N VAL A 357 33.67 -15.75 1.44
CA VAL A 357 33.79 -15.51 0.00
C VAL A 357 32.49 -14.97 -0.51
N PRO A 358 32.47 -13.98 -1.43
CA PRO A 358 31.23 -13.46 -2.03
C PRO A 358 30.29 -14.57 -2.49
N TYR A 359 29.01 -14.48 -2.08
CA TYR A 359 28.02 -15.48 -2.39
C TYR A 359 27.48 -15.25 -3.81
N GLY A 360 28.00 -16.04 -4.77
CA GLY A 360 27.49 -16.01 -6.15
C GLY A 360 26.33 -16.98 -6.35
N TYR A 361 25.27 -16.52 -7.00
CA TYR A 361 24.15 -17.37 -7.38
C TYR A 361 23.62 -17.03 -8.77
N ARG A 362 22.82 -17.94 -9.34
CA ARG A 362 22.22 -17.74 -10.65
C ARG A 362 20.91 -17.00 -10.49
N TYR A 363 20.71 -16.01 -11.34
CA TYR A 363 19.51 -15.20 -11.44
C TYR A 363 19.21 -14.95 -12.91
N GLY A 364 17.97 -14.94 -13.30
CA GLY A 364 17.54 -14.60 -14.66
C GLY A 364 16.16 -13.98 -14.66
N ALA A 365 15.92 -13.11 -15.65
CA ALA A 365 14.61 -12.58 -15.92
C ALA A 365 13.76 -13.57 -16.76
N ASN A 366 14.42 -14.48 -17.46
CA ASN A 366 13.81 -15.54 -18.25
C ASN A 366 14.84 -16.67 -18.45
N PRO A 367 14.46 -17.85 -18.98
CA PRO A 367 15.38 -19.00 -19.15
C PRO A 367 16.58 -18.75 -20.05
N ASP A 368 16.50 -17.79 -20.97
CA ASP A 368 17.54 -17.49 -21.96
C ASP A 368 18.55 -16.46 -21.44
N ASP A 369 18.14 -15.64 -20.43
CA ASP A 369 18.93 -14.56 -19.84
C ASP A 369 19.25 -14.87 -18.37
N VAL A 370 20.20 -15.75 -18.14
CA VAL A 370 20.63 -16.15 -16.79
C VAL A 370 22.04 -15.66 -16.50
N PHE A 371 22.19 -14.91 -15.44
CA PHE A 371 23.43 -14.28 -15.00
C PHE A 371 23.97 -14.95 -13.74
N LEU A 372 25.28 -14.87 -13.51
CA LEU A 372 25.88 -15.11 -12.20
C LEU A 372 26.04 -13.77 -11.49
N VAL A 373 25.40 -13.62 -10.36
CA VAL A 373 25.36 -12.37 -9.61
C VAL A 373 25.88 -12.54 -8.19
N GLY A 374 26.43 -11.45 -7.65
CA GLY A 374 26.61 -11.21 -6.23
C GLY A 374 25.53 -10.25 -5.75
N GLN A 375 25.30 -10.21 -4.44
CA GLN A 375 24.32 -9.33 -3.82
C GLN A 375 25.02 -8.32 -2.92
N TYR A 376 24.66 -7.02 -3.04
CA TYR A 376 25.11 -5.98 -2.12
C TYR A 376 24.74 -6.32 -0.67
N ASP A 377 25.68 -6.21 0.25
CA ASP A 377 25.41 -6.39 1.69
C ASP A 377 25.00 -5.07 2.36
N PHE A 378 23.72 -4.76 2.34
CA PHE A 378 23.21 -3.52 2.94
C PHE A 378 23.26 -3.47 4.48
N PHE A 379 23.79 -4.48 5.14
CA PHE A 379 24.15 -4.41 6.55
C PHE A 379 25.49 -3.70 6.74
N GLU A 380 26.34 -3.67 5.71
CA GLU A 380 27.63 -2.97 5.71
C GLU A 380 27.51 -1.51 5.24
N PRO A 381 28.07 -0.54 5.98
CA PRO A 381 28.05 0.87 5.58
C PRO A 381 28.73 1.15 4.25
N ALA A 382 29.87 0.49 3.98
CA ALA A 382 30.63 0.67 2.75
C ALA A 382 29.84 0.21 1.52
N ALA A 383 29.08 -0.89 1.64
CA ALA A 383 28.19 -1.35 0.58
C ALA A 383 27.07 -0.35 0.28
N ARG A 384 26.50 0.26 1.33
CA ARG A 384 25.48 1.32 1.17
C ARG A 384 26.02 2.57 0.47
N GLU A 385 27.26 2.95 0.80
CA GLU A 385 27.95 4.08 0.17
C GLU A 385 28.20 3.80 -1.31
N GLU A 386 28.74 2.61 -1.64
CA GLU A 386 29.02 2.23 -3.02
C GLU A 386 27.73 2.09 -3.84
N TYR A 387 26.67 1.52 -3.26
CA TYR A 387 25.36 1.50 -3.92
C TYR A 387 24.83 2.92 -4.19
N GLY A 388 25.04 3.84 -3.24
CA GLY A 388 24.70 5.26 -3.41
C GLY A 388 25.45 5.92 -4.59
N ASN A 389 26.70 5.54 -4.84
CA ASN A 389 27.48 5.99 -5.99
C ASN A 389 26.83 5.54 -7.32
N ARG A 390 26.35 4.28 -7.38
CA ARG A 390 25.63 3.77 -8.55
C ARG A 390 24.30 4.52 -8.79
N LEU A 391 23.57 4.81 -7.71
CA LEU A 391 22.33 5.59 -7.81
C LEU A 391 22.57 7.02 -8.31
N GLN A 392 23.71 7.61 -7.90
CA GLN A 392 24.08 8.97 -8.32
C GLN A 392 24.30 9.08 -9.83
N GLU A 393 24.75 8.00 -10.49
CA GLU A 393 24.91 7.98 -11.96
C GLU A 393 23.58 8.26 -12.66
N ALA A 394 22.49 7.60 -12.26
CA ALA A 394 21.16 7.84 -12.84
C ALA A 394 20.64 9.25 -12.54
N VAL A 395 20.96 9.81 -11.36
CA VAL A 395 20.61 11.21 -11.02
C VAL A 395 21.37 12.18 -11.93
N ASP A 396 22.65 11.94 -12.17
CA ASP A 396 23.52 12.75 -13.03
C ASP A 396 23.12 12.65 -14.51
N ASP A 397 22.62 11.49 -14.93
CA ASP A 397 22.05 11.26 -16.26
C ASP A 397 20.66 11.91 -16.43
N GLY A 398 20.09 12.46 -15.36
CA GLY A 398 18.86 13.26 -15.42
C GLY A 398 17.58 12.53 -15.03
N TYR A 399 17.62 11.27 -14.62
CA TYR A 399 16.43 10.52 -14.22
C TYR A 399 15.74 11.10 -12.98
N ASP A 400 14.42 11.09 -12.96
CA ASP A 400 13.57 11.57 -11.86
C ASP A 400 13.30 10.50 -10.80
N GLY A 401 13.74 9.27 -11.06
CA GLY A 401 13.57 8.15 -10.17
C GLY A 401 13.80 6.81 -10.87
N TRP A 402 13.44 5.74 -10.18
CA TRP A 402 13.62 4.38 -10.70
C TRP A 402 12.77 3.35 -9.97
N MET A 403 12.63 2.18 -10.64
CA MET A 403 12.17 0.95 -10.02
C MET A 403 13.28 0.39 -9.12
N GLU A 404 12.95 0.04 -7.87
CA GLU A 404 13.79 -0.77 -6.98
C GLU A 404 13.20 -2.17 -6.91
N ASP A 405 13.69 -3.00 -7.80
CA ASP A 405 13.20 -4.37 -7.99
C ASP A 405 13.97 -5.36 -7.09
N PHE A 406 13.39 -6.53 -6.88
CA PHE A 406 13.97 -7.60 -6.07
C PHE A 406 14.25 -7.24 -4.60
N GLY A 407 15.10 -8.01 -3.94
CA GLY A 407 15.45 -7.93 -2.51
C GLY A 407 15.06 -9.19 -1.74
N GLU A 408 14.38 -10.15 -2.38
CA GLU A 408 13.90 -11.40 -1.81
C GLU A 408 14.95 -12.52 -1.78
N TYR A 409 16.10 -12.32 -2.42
CA TYR A 409 17.04 -13.42 -2.72
C TYR A 409 18.25 -13.54 -1.80
N THR A 410 18.17 -13.03 -0.56
CA THR A 410 19.23 -13.22 0.42
C THR A 410 19.34 -14.71 0.79
N PRO A 411 20.47 -15.40 0.53
CA PRO A 411 20.62 -16.82 0.81
C PRO A 411 20.57 -17.13 2.31
N LEU A 412 19.83 -18.17 2.72
CA LEU A 412 19.66 -18.52 4.13
C LEU A 412 20.94 -19.07 4.79
N ASP A 413 21.86 -19.63 4.01
CA ASP A 413 23.16 -20.10 4.45
C ASP A 413 24.29 -19.07 4.30
N SER A 414 23.92 -17.83 3.89
CA SER A 414 24.87 -16.72 3.81
C SER A 414 25.21 -16.12 5.17
N VAL A 415 26.14 -15.20 5.11
CA VAL A 415 26.56 -14.35 6.22
C VAL A 415 26.60 -12.91 5.72
N SER A 416 26.01 -12.00 6.47
CA SER A 416 26.08 -10.57 6.26
C SER A 416 26.86 -9.90 7.39
N GLY A 417 27.54 -8.80 7.10
CA GLY A 417 28.22 -8.02 8.12
C GLY A 417 27.23 -7.30 9.06
N ASP A 418 27.68 -6.98 10.27
CA ASP A 418 27.00 -6.05 11.16
C ASP A 418 28.01 -5.09 11.78
N SER A 419 28.17 -3.96 11.13
CA SER A 419 29.07 -2.90 11.57
C SER A 419 28.73 -2.31 12.95
N ASN A 420 27.52 -2.56 13.48
CA ASN A 420 27.10 -2.05 14.78
C ASN A 420 27.47 -2.99 15.93
N SER A 421 27.35 -4.30 15.72
CA SER A 421 27.68 -5.31 16.74
C SER A 421 29.09 -5.92 16.55
N GLY A 422 29.68 -5.78 15.38
CA GLY A 422 30.94 -6.40 15.01
C GLY A 422 30.86 -7.93 14.91
N ALA A 423 29.65 -8.49 14.90
CA ALA A 423 29.38 -9.91 14.73
C ALA A 423 28.58 -10.13 13.45
N PRO A 424 28.94 -11.11 12.62
CA PRO A 424 28.20 -11.39 11.39
C PRO A 424 26.76 -11.84 11.70
N ILE A 425 25.84 -11.46 10.81
CA ILE A 425 24.43 -11.83 10.85
C ILE A 425 24.24 -13.09 9.99
N ASP A 426 23.60 -14.09 10.56
CA ASP A 426 23.24 -15.31 9.85
C ASP A 426 22.16 -15.02 8.77
N GLY A 427 22.29 -15.64 7.61
CA GLY A 427 21.40 -15.41 6.46
C GLY A 427 19.92 -15.58 6.79
N THR A 428 19.55 -16.50 7.68
CA THR A 428 18.15 -16.68 8.11
C THR A 428 17.60 -15.51 8.92
N ARG A 429 18.46 -14.69 9.52
CA ARG A 429 18.10 -13.44 10.21
C ARG A 429 18.29 -12.20 9.33
N ALA A 430 19.12 -12.30 8.30
CA ALA A 430 19.33 -11.23 7.33
C ALA A 430 18.23 -11.19 6.26
N HIS A 431 17.69 -12.33 5.86
CA HIS A 431 16.78 -12.49 4.73
C HIS A 431 15.57 -11.54 4.77
N ASN A 432 14.72 -11.65 5.77
CA ASN A 432 13.51 -10.83 5.87
C ASN A 432 13.80 -9.31 6.04
N PRO A 433 14.77 -8.86 6.88
CA PRO A 433 15.11 -7.45 6.97
C PRO A 433 15.87 -6.87 5.77
N TYR A 434 16.43 -7.70 4.90
CA TYR A 434 17.26 -7.26 3.78
C TYR A 434 16.58 -6.23 2.89
N PRO A 435 15.33 -6.43 2.39
CA PRO A 435 14.68 -5.42 1.55
C PRO A 435 14.52 -4.07 2.26
N THR A 436 14.25 -4.08 3.58
CA THR A 436 14.18 -2.82 4.34
C THR A 436 15.54 -2.11 4.36
N ARG A 437 16.65 -2.86 4.49
CA ARG A 437 18.00 -2.29 4.45
C ARG A 437 18.34 -1.73 3.07
N TYR A 438 18.01 -2.47 2.03
CA TYR A 438 18.17 -2.10 0.63
C TYR A 438 17.48 -0.77 0.32
N HIS A 439 16.17 -0.72 0.49
CA HIS A 439 15.38 0.47 0.16
C HIS A 439 15.71 1.68 1.04
N CYS A 440 16.07 1.46 2.31
CA CYS A 440 16.50 2.56 3.17
C CYS A 440 17.88 3.08 2.80
N ALA A 441 18.81 2.24 2.34
CA ALA A 441 20.08 2.70 1.80
C ALA A 441 19.89 3.60 0.56
N ALA A 442 19.02 3.17 -0.36
CA ALA A 442 18.68 3.97 -1.53
C ALA A 442 17.98 5.30 -1.15
N TYR A 443 17.04 5.26 -0.19
CA TYR A 443 16.39 6.47 0.32
C TYR A 443 17.38 7.47 0.88
N ASP A 444 18.26 7.00 1.76
CA ASP A 444 19.25 7.86 2.42
C ASP A 444 20.26 8.48 1.43
N ALA A 445 20.59 7.76 0.35
CA ALA A 445 21.49 8.27 -0.69
C ALA A 445 20.91 9.44 -1.49
N VAL A 446 19.58 9.48 -1.71
CA VAL A 446 18.99 10.45 -2.64
C VAL A 446 17.97 11.42 -2.03
N ARG A 447 17.59 11.27 -0.76
CA ARG A 447 16.55 12.11 -0.12
C ARG A 447 16.89 13.60 -0.07
N ASP A 448 18.16 13.96 -0.07
CA ASP A 448 18.66 15.33 0.02
C ASP A 448 18.98 15.94 -1.36
N GLN A 449 18.62 15.29 -2.46
CA GLN A 449 18.80 15.80 -3.81
C GLN A 449 17.98 17.09 -4.03
N PRO A 450 18.50 18.06 -4.81
CA PRO A 450 17.81 19.33 -5.07
C PRO A 450 16.44 19.16 -5.75
N ARG A 451 16.29 18.12 -6.56
CA ARG A 451 15.01 17.72 -7.14
C ARG A 451 14.54 16.40 -6.51
N PRO A 452 13.23 16.21 -6.29
CA PRO A 452 12.73 14.95 -5.78
C PRO A 452 13.11 13.79 -6.69
N VAL A 453 13.71 12.74 -6.12
CA VAL A 453 13.95 11.45 -6.76
C VAL A 453 12.95 10.45 -6.21
N VAL A 454 12.07 9.93 -7.06
CA VAL A 454 11.00 9.00 -6.66
C VAL A 454 11.43 7.57 -6.97
N ARG A 455 11.31 6.74 -5.97
CA ARG A 455 11.62 5.32 -6.07
C ARG A 455 10.37 4.52 -5.79
N PHE A 456 10.13 3.49 -6.58
CA PHE A 456 9.04 2.55 -6.35
C PHE A 456 9.62 1.16 -6.17
N GLN A 457 9.24 0.53 -5.06
CA GLN A 457 9.84 -0.69 -4.56
C GLN A 457 8.86 -1.85 -4.57
N ARG A 458 9.38 -3.06 -4.83
CA ARG A 458 8.64 -4.31 -4.82
C ARG A 458 8.56 -4.92 -3.43
N SER A 459 9.71 -5.16 -2.86
CA SER A 459 9.86 -5.95 -1.65
C SER A 459 9.91 -5.11 -0.37
N GLY A 460 9.70 -5.75 0.77
CA GLY A 460 9.79 -5.08 2.04
C GLY A 460 9.57 -5.98 3.25
N TRP A 461 9.84 -5.42 4.41
CA TRP A 461 9.62 -5.98 5.73
C TRP A 461 9.15 -4.87 6.67
N THR A 462 8.92 -5.20 7.95
CA THR A 462 8.58 -4.20 8.96
C THR A 462 9.51 -2.99 8.89
N GLY A 463 8.91 -1.81 8.74
CA GLY A 463 9.62 -0.53 8.69
C GLY A 463 10.16 -0.13 7.30
N ALA A 464 10.00 -0.94 6.25
CA ALA A 464 10.37 -0.54 4.89
C ALA A 464 9.56 0.64 4.37
N ALA A 465 8.30 0.76 4.76
CA ALA A 465 7.40 1.83 4.32
C ALA A 465 7.99 3.24 4.53
N LYS A 466 8.75 3.48 5.61
CA LYS A 466 9.39 4.80 5.85
C LYS A 466 10.42 5.21 4.81
N CYS A 467 10.90 4.27 4.00
CA CYS A 467 11.88 4.47 2.93
C CYS A 467 11.27 4.32 1.52
N ALA A 468 9.97 4.01 1.43
CA ALA A 468 9.23 3.77 0.20
C ALA A 468 8.42 5.01 -0.18
N GLN A 469 8.67 5.65 -1.32
CA GLN A 469 7.74 6.67 -1.83
C GLN A 469 6.53 6.04 -2.51
N VAL A 470 6.73 4.93 -3.20
CA VAL A 470 5.71 4.12 -3.85
C VAL A 470 6.02 2.64 -3.61
N VAL A 471 5.00 1.83 -3.43
CA VAL A 471 5.08 0.37 -3.46
C VAL A 471 4.26 -0.13 -4.64
N TRP A 472 4.75 -1.14 -5.37
CA TRP A 472 3.95 -1.82 -6.38
C TRP A 472 3.82 -3.30 -6.07
N GLY A 473 2.73 -3.91 -6.55
CA GLY A 473 2.33 -5.28 -6.23
C GLY A 473 3.16 -6.39 -6.88
N GLY A 474 4.39 -6.10 -7.31
CA GLY A 474 5.24 -7.09 -8.00
C GLY A 474 4.71 -7.46 -9.39
N ASP A 475 4.93 -8.69 -9.77
CA ASP A 475 4.72 -9.24 -11.10
C ASP A 475 3.45 -10.12 -11.19
N PRO A 476 2.24 -9.52 -11.25
CA PRO A 476 1.01 -10.29 -11.31
C PRO A 476 0.87 -11.00 -12.67
N THR A 477 0.12 -12.10 -12.70
CA THR A 477 -0.22 -12.75 -13.97
C THR A 477 -1.26 -11.95 -14.74
N THR A 478 -1.41 -12.26 -16.02
CA THR A 478 -2.42 -11.67 -16.90
C THR A 478 -3.78 -12.35 -16.75
N GLY A 479 -4.18 -12.67 -15.52
CA GLY A 479 -5.42 -13.36 -15.16
C GLY A 479 -6.46 -12.45 -14.53
N TRP A 480 -7.70 -12.97 -14.40
CA TRP A 480 -8.80 -12.30 -13.71
C TRP A 480 -8.78 -12.54 -12.20
N ASP A 481 -8.47 -13.78 -11.79
CA ASP A 481 -8.59 -14.29 -10.42
C ASP A 481 -7.27 -14.20 -9.64
N PHE A 482 -6.89 -15.30 -8.96
CA PHE A 482 -5.69 -15.39 -8.15
C PHE A 482 -4.44 -15.08 -8.95
N ASP A 483 -3.55 -14.35 -8.33
CA ASP A 483 -2.33 -13.68 -8.79
C ASP A 483 -2.50 -12.68 -9.95
N GLY A 484 -3.73 -12.46 -10.44
CA GLY A 484 -4.08 -11.50 -11.48
C GLY A 484 -4.78 -10.23 -10.94
N LEU A 485 -5.78 -9.71 -11.71
CA LEU A 485 -6.47 -8.46 -11.37
C LEU A 485 -7.12 -8.47 -9.98
N ARG A 486 -7.78 -9.57 -9.61
CA ARG A 486 -8.40 -9.69 -8.30
C ARG A 486 -7.36 -9.64 -7.18
N SER A 487 -6.25 -10.35 -7.34
CA SER A 487 -5.14 -10.31 -6.39
C SER A 487 -4.49 -8.94 -6.29
N ALA A 488 -4.34 -8.20 -7.39
CA ALA A 488 -3.84 -6.83 -7.35
C ALA A 488 -4.72 -5.92 -6.46
N MET A 489 -6.04 -6.10 -6.49
CA MET A 489 -6.93 -5.37 -5.59
C MET A 489 -6.80 -5.83 -4.13
N THR A 490 -6.70 -7.14 -3.90
CA THR A 490 -6.46 -7.73 -2.57
C THR A 490 -5.14 -7.22 -1.96
N GLN A 491 -4.07 -7.19 -2.76
CA GLN A 491 -2.77 -6.62 -2.36
C GLN A 491 -2.89 -5.17 -1.91
N ALA A 492 -3.58 -4.33 -2.68
CA ALA A 492 -3.79 -2.92 -2.32
C ALA A 492 -4.48 -2.75 -0.96
N LEU A 493 -5.49 -3.59 -0.66
CA LEU A 493 -6.27 -3.50 0.57
C LEU A 493 -5.53 -4.08 1.79
N SER A 494 -4.81 -5.17 1.62
CA SER A 494 -3.99 -5.76 2.69
C SER A 494 -2.76 -4.89 2.99
N ALA A 495 -2.07 -4.38 1.96
CA ALA A 495 -1.00 -3.41 2.10
C ALA A 495 -1.48 -2.13 2.81
N GLY A 496 -2.64 -1.59 2.42
CA GLY A 496 -3.28 -0.47 3.09
C GLY A 496 -3.57 -0.73 4.56
N SER A 497 -4.05 -1.92 4.90
CA SER A 497 -4.28 -2.38 6.28
C SER A 497 -2.98 -2.65 7.04
N SER A 498 -1.85 -2.63 6.35
CA SER A 498 -0.49 -2.77 6.90
C SER A 498 0.32 -1.47 6.88
N GLY A 499 -0.33 -0.31 6.69
CA GLY A 499 0.30 1.00 6.77
C GLY A 499 0.97 1.49 5.47
N ILE A 500 0.76 0.81 4.36
CA ILE A 500 1.20 1.24 3.02
C ILE A 500 0.07 2.05 2.37
N GLY A 501 0.27 3.35 2.18
CA GLY A 501 -0.76 4.28 1.72
C GLY A 501 -0.70 4.63 0.24
N ILE A 502 0.50 4.58 -0.37
CA ILE A 502 0.77 4.92 -1.77
C ILE A 502 1.22 3.66 -2.49
N TRP A 503 0.33 3.09 -3.30
CA TRP A 503 0.48 1.79 -3.93
C TRP A 503 -0.09 1.80 -5.35
N GLY A 504 0.45 0.94 -6.23
CA GLY A 504 -0.07 0.70 -7.58
C GLY A 504 0.25 -0.71 -8.05
N SER A 505 -0.43 -1.18 -9.09
CA SER A 505 -0.13 -2.46 -9.75
C SER A 505 0.38 -2.24 -11.17
N ASP A 506 0.94 -3.28 -11.75
CA ASP A 506 1.20 -3.41 -13.18
C ASP A 506 -0.13 -3.51 -13.93
N ILE A 507 -0.56 -2.43 -14.58
CA ILE A 507 -1.77 -2.46 -15.41
C ILE A 507 -1.54 -3.37 -16.62
N GLY A 508 -2.32 -4.45 -16.67
CA GLY A 508 -2.22 -5.49 -17.67
C GLY A 508 -1.42 -6.73 -17.23
N GLY A 509 -0.90 -6.74 -15.99
CA GLY A 509 -0.10 -7.85 -15.46
C GLY A 509 1.28 -7.96 -16.12
N PHE A 510 2.15 -8.80 -15.55
CA PHE A 510 3.51 -9.06 -16.05
C PHE A 510 3.62 -10.43 -16.72
N PHE A 511 3.23 -11.51 -16.03
CA PHE A 511 3.36 -12.88 -16.54
C PHE A 511 2.14 -13.33 -17.35
N ALA A 512 2.36 -13.71 -18.61
CA ALA A 512 1.39 -14.36 -19.49
C ALA A 512 1.82 -15.82 -19.73
N LEU A 513 1.74 -16.66 -18.71
CA LEU A 513 2.23 -18.03 -18.72
C LEU A 513 1.11 -19.03 -19.00
N GLY A 514 1.43 -20.10 -19.72
CA GLY A 514 0.48 -21.18 -20.02
C GLY A 514 -0.79 -20.68 -20.74
N SER A 515 -1.94 -20.83 -20.11
CA SER A 515 -3.24 -20.38 -20.62
C SER A 515 -3.59 -18.94 -20.25
N ASN A 516 -2.83 -18.32 -19.35
CA ASN A 516 -3.07 -16.93 -18.95
C ASN A 516 -2.69 -15.98 -20.09
N GLU A 517 -3.69 -15.29 -20.60
CA GLU A 517 -3.54 -14.34 -21.71
C GLU A 517 -4.21 -13.03 -21.36
N LEU A 518 -3.50 -11.93 -21.56
CA LEU A 518 -4.10 -10.61 -21.41
C LEU A 518 -5.15 -10.39 -22.49
N SER A 519 -6.42 -10.43 -22.12
CA SER A 519 -7.49 -10.11 -23.06
C SER A 519 -7.69 -8.58 -23.15
N PRO A 520 -8.23 -8.08 -24.30
CA PRO A 520 -8.59 -6.67 -24.43
C PRO A 520 -9.59 -6.18 -23.38
N GLU A 521 -10.51 -7.03 -22.90
CA GLU A 521 -11.42 -6.71 -21.81
C GLU A 521 -10.70 -6.60 -20.48
N LEU A 522 -9.82 -7.56 -20.15
CA LEU A 522 -9.04 -7.54 -18.91
C LEU A 522 -8.18 -6.28 -18.83
N LEU A 523 -7.52 -5.90 -19.93
CA LEU A 523 -6.73 -4.67 -19.96
C LEU A 523 -7.60 -3.43 -19.67
N LYS A 524 -8.79 -3.32 -20.26
CA LYS A 524 -9.73 -2.21 -19.98
C LYS A 524 -10.13 -2.16 -18.52
N ARG A 525 -10.47 -3.30 -17.91
CA ARG A 525 -10.85 -3.39 -16.49
C ARG A 525 -9.67 -3.08 -15.56
N TRP A 526 -8.46 -3.48 -15.94
CA TRP A 526 -7.26 -3.14 -15.16
C TRP A 526 -6.91 -1.65 -15.24
N VAL A 527 -7.06 -1.03 -16.41
CA VAL A 527 -6.95 0.43 -16.56
C VAL A 527 -7.96 1.15 -15.67
N GLN A 528 -9.19 0.66 -15.59
CA GLN A 528 -10.23 1.20 -14.72
C GLN A 528 -9.82 1.09 -13.24
N PHE A 529 -9.36 -0.08 -12.79
CA PHE A 529 -8.84 -0.26 -11.44
C PHE A 529 -7.62 0.65 -11.17
N GLY A 530 -6.67 0.72 -12.09
CA GLY A 530 -5.50 1.61 -11.98
C GLY A 530 -5.87 3.08 -11.80
N SER A 531 -6.97 3.54 -12.39
CA SER A 531 -7.42 4.93 -12.26
C SER A 531 -7.90 5.31 -10.85
N VAL A 532 -8.23 4.34 -10.03
CA VAL A 532 -8.59 4.48 -8.61
C VAL A 532 -7.57 3.84 -7.68
N SER A 533 -6.38 3.56 -8.17
CA SER A 533 -5.17 3.27 -7.40
C SER A 533 -4.44 4.57 -7.07
N SER A 534 -3.54 4.56 -6.06
CA SER A 534 -2.75 5.75 -5.75
C SER A 534 -1.79 6.10 -6.89
N VAL A 535 -1.26 5.08 -7.57
CA VAL A 535 -0.36 5.20 -8.71
C VAL A 535 -0.96 4.42 -9.89
N MET A 536 -1.12 5.09 -11.02
CA MET A 536 -1.64 4.51 -12.26
C MET A 536 -0.48 4.26 -13.22
N ARG A 537 -0.03 3.01 -13.35
CA ARG A 537 1.19 2.63 -14.07
C ARG A 537 0.93 1.48 -15.06
N THR A 538 1.29 1.67 -16.35
CA THR A 538 1.20 0.59 -17.33
C THR A 538 2.39 -0.37 -17.23
N GLN A 539 2.13 -1.62 -17.57
CA GLN A 539 3.16 -2.63 -17.85
C GLN A 539 3.01 -3.07 -19.30
N ARG A 540 3.84 -2.48 -20.19
CA ARG A 540 3.82 -2.82 -21.62
C ARG A 540 4.50 -4.16 -21.89
N ASN A 541 5.70 -4.30 -21.34
CA ASN A 541 6.49 -5.52 -21.46
C ASN A 541 6.10 -6.49 -20.34
N GLY A 542 6.36 -7.74 -20.55
CA GLY A 542 6.16 -8.81 -19.60
C GLY A 542 6.65 -10.10 -20.22
N VAL A 543 6.72 -11.15 -19.43
CA VAL A 543 7.12 -12.47 -19.91
C VAL A 543 5.89 -13.20 -20.46
N ALA A 544 5.92 -13.61 -21.73
CA ALA A 544 4.89 -14.45 -22.33
C ALA A 544 5.51 -15.79 -22.78
N LEU A 545 5.03 -16.89 -22.20
CA LEU A 545 5.44 -18.25 -22.56
C LEU A 545 4.20 -19.13 -22.78
N PRO A 546 3.95 -19.61 -24.04
CA PRO A 546 4.74 -19.32 -25.24
C PRO A 546 4.67 -17.84 -25.67
N PRO A 547 5.64 -17.36 -26.47
CA PRO A 547 5.65 -15.99 -26.96
C PRO A 547 4.34 -15.63 -27.68
N ARG A 548 3.74 -14.49 -27.31
CA ARG A 548 2.50 -13.98 -27.91
C ARG A 548 2.46 -12.45 -27.83
N GLU A 549 1.71 -11.83 -28.73
CA GLU A 549 1.44 -10.39 -28.66
C GLU A 549 0.48 -10.10 -27.51
N ARG A 550 0.68 -8.97 -26.84
CA ARG A 550 -0.18 -8.46 -25.76
C ARG A 550 -0.91 -7.21 -26.23
N PRO A 551 -2.21 -7.06 -25.98
CA PRO A 551 -2.91 -5.80 -26.21
C PRO A 551 -2.26 -4.67 -25.40
N GLN A 552 -2.18 -3.49 -26.00
CA GLN A 552 -1.56 -2.30 -25.43
C GLN A 552 -2.60 -1.22 -25.23
N VAL A 553 -2.40 -0.35 -24.20
CA VAL A 553 -3.32 0.77 -23.96
C VAL A 553 -3.36 1.78 -25.11
N THR A 554 -2.38 1.72 -26.01
CA THR A 554 -2.26 2.55 -27.22
C THR A 554 -2.93 1.93 -28.44
N ASP A 555 -3.45 0.71 -28.37
CA ASP A 555 -4.15 0.08 -29.49
C ASP A 555 -5.46 0.80 -29.81
N PRO A 556 -5.91 0.80 -31.06
CA PRO A 556 -7.09 1.56 -31.49
C PRO A 556 -8.37 1.24 -30.73
N ASP A 557 -8.52 0.02 -30.21
CA ASP A 557 -9.68 -0.41 -29.41
C ASP A 557 -9.50 -0.19 -27.90
N GLN A 558 -8.32 0.27 -27.45
CA GLN A 558 -7.98 0.51 -26.05
C GLN A 558 -7.80 1.99 -25.72
N ILE A 559 -7.32 2.81 -26.67
CA ILE A 559 -6.86 4.17 -26.44
C ILE A 559 -7.94 5.09 -25.84
N ASP A 560 -9.21 4.95 -26.25
CA ASP A 560 -10.32 5.75 -25.71
C ASP A 560 -10.58 5.43 -24.23
N ASN A 561 -10.45 4.14 -23.84
CA ASN A 561 -10.54 3.73 -22.44
C ASN A 561 -9.37 4.28 -21.62
N TRP A 562 -8.14 4.18 -22.15
CA TRP A 562 -6.95 4.75 -21.52
C TRP A 562 -7.10 6.26 -21.34
N ARG A 563 -7.45 6.99 -22.39
CA ARG A 563 -7.71 8.43 -22.33
C ARG A 563 -8.73 8.80 -21.25
N ARG A 564 -9.87 8.14 -21.20
CA ARG A 564 -10.93 8.42 -20.22
C ARG A 564 -10.42 8.30 -18.79
N TYR A 565 -9.72 7.24 -18.47
CA TYR A 565 -9.30 6.94 -17.11
C TYR A 565 -8.02 7.67 -16.69
N THR A 566 -7.11 7.98 -17.60
CA THR A 566 -5.98 8.87 -17.31
C THR A 566 -6.43 10.31 -17.07
N LYS A 567 -7.43 10.80 -17.81
CA LYS A 567 -8.05 12.11 -17.52
C LYS A 567 -8.76 12.14 -16.17
N LEU A 568 -9.52 11.10 -15.84
CA LEU A 568 -10.15 10.99 -14.52
C LEU A 568 -9.11 11.00 -13.39
N HIS A 569 -8.07 10.17 -13.50
CA HIS A 569 -6.99 10.07 -12.52
C HIS A 569 -6.25 11.41 -12.35
N THR A 570 -5.84 12.04 -13.45
CA THR A 570 -5.17 13.36 -13.45
C THR A 570 -6.06 14.44 -12.81
N GLN A 571 -7.35 14.47 -13.17
CA GLN A 571 -8.29 15.44 -12.60
C GLN A 571 -8.47 15.25 -11.09
N LEU A 572 -8.40 14.01 -10.56
CA LEU A 572 -8.51 13.71 -9.13
C LEU A 572 -7.27 14.13 -8.31
N TYR A 573 -6.20 14.63 -8.90
CA TYR A 573 -4.99 15.03 -8.18
C TYR A 573 -5.24 15.89 -6.92
N PRO A 574 -6.08 16.95 -6.92
CA PRO A 574 -6.33 17.72 -5.70
C PRO A 574 -7.02 16.94 -4.59
N TYR A 575 -7.81 15.91 -4.95
CA TYR A 575 -8.45 14.99 -4.05
C TYR A 575 -7.43 13.98 -3.47
N LEU A 576 -6.57 13.41 -4.32
CA LEU A 576 -5.51 12.48 -3.92
C LEU A 576 -4.51 13.10 -2.95
N VAL A 577 -4.07 14.33 -3.22
CA VAL A 577 -3.16 15.06 -2.32
C VAL A 577 -3.81 15.36 -0.95
N ALA A 578 -5.13 15.49 -0.90
CA ALA A 578 -5.82 15.61 0.38
C ALA A 578 -5.87 14.26 1.12
N ALA A 579 -6.12 13.16 0.40
CA ALA A 579 -6.11 11.81 0.97
C ALA A 579 -4.69 11.40 1.44
N GLU A 580 -3.64 11.79 0.70
CA GLU A 580 -2.25 11.63 1.15
C GLU A 580 -1.99 12.35 2.47
N ARG A 581 -2.58 13.52 2.67
CA ARG A 581 -2.43 14.24 3.93
C ARG A 581 -3.11 13.50 5.10
N ASP A 582 -4.28 12.90 4.89
CA ASP A 582 -4.93 12.02 5.88
C ASP A 582 -4.00 10.85 6.23
N TYR A 583 -3.37 10.24 5.21
CA TYR A 583 -2.39 9.18 5.41
C TYR A 583 -1.19 9.66 6.25
N GLN A 584 -0.62 10.81 5.94
CA GLN A 584 0.51 11.36 6.68
C GLN A 584 0.16 11.70 8.14
N GLN A 585 -1.08 12.08 8.43
CA GLN A 585 -1.52 12.48 9.76
C GLN A 585 -2.07 11.31 10.58
N GLU A 586 -2.86 10.44 9.97
CA GLU A 586 -3.68 9.43 10.64
C GLU A 586 -3.32 7.99 10.21
N GLY A 587 -2.42 7.80 9.24
CA GLY A 587 -2.07 6.47 8.73
C GLY A 587 -3.15 5.84 7.85
N LEU A 588 -4.21 6.57 7.49
CA LEU A 588 -5.29 6.06 6.65
C LEU A 588 -4.84 5.98 5.18
N PRO A 589 -4.77 4.79 4.56
CA PRO A 589 -4.31 4.63 3.19
C PRO A 589 -5.23 5.31 2.18
N LEU A 590 -4.72 5.59 0.98
CA LEU A 590 -5.53 6.20 -0.09
C LEU A 590 -6.58 5.21 -0.61
N MET A 591 -6.24 3.92 -0.69
CA MET A 591 -7.15 2.81 -0.95
C MET A 591 -7.50 2.16 0.38
N ARG A 592 -8.72 2.36 0.87
CA ARG A 592 -9.13 2.01 2.24
C ARG A 592 -10.09 0.83 2.24
N HIS A 593 -9.74 -0.25 2.90
CA HIS A 593 -10.71 -1.28 3.24
C HIS A 593 -11.87 -0.67 4.05
N LEU A 594 -13.10 -1.11 3.79
CA LEU A 594 -14.29 -0.51 4.39
C LEU A 594 -14.31 -0.58 5.91
N LEU A 595 -13.68 -1.58 6.52
CA LEU A 595 -13.53 -1.73 7.98
C LEU A 595 -12.89 -0.49 8.63
N LEU A 596 -11.93 0.15 7.97
CA LEU A 596 -11.23 1.32 8.52
C LEU A 596 -12.13 2.54 8.68
N ALA A 597 -13.20 2.64 7.87
CA ALA A 597 -14.15 3.75 7.91
C ALA A 597 -15.50 3.39 8.57
N TYR A 598 -15.80 2.10 8.66
CA TYR A 598 -17.07 1.57 9.17
C TYR A 598 -16.85 0.39 10.13
N PRO A 599 -16.15 0.59 11.26
CA PRO A 599 -15.75 -0.50 12.17
C PRO A 599 -16.94 -1.24 12.81
N ASP A 600 -18.08 -0.58 12.95
CA ASP A 600 -19.31 -1.19 13.51
C ASP A 600 -20.19 -1.92 12.46
N ASP A 601 -19.75 -1.97 11.22
CA ASP A 601 -20.52 -2.56 10.12
C ASP A 601 -19.93 -3.91 9.71
N LYS A 602 -20.51 -5.00 10.25
CA LYS A 602 -20.04 -6.37 10.01
C LYS A 602 -20.00 -6.74 8.52
N ARG A 603 -20.93 -6.19 7.69
CA ARG A 603 -20.91 -6.44 6.25
C ARG A 603 -19.72 -5.72 5.60
N ALA A 604 -19.47 -4.47 5.99
CA ALA A 604 -18.32 -3.71 5.51
C ALA A 604 -16.99 -4.40 5.85
N ALA A 605 -16.91 -5.05 7.01
CA ALA A 605 -15.70 -5.77 7.43
C ALA A 605 -15.40 -7.03 6.58
N SER A 606 -16.40 -7.58 5.88
CA SER A 606 -16.28 -8.80 5.06
C SER A 606 -16.27 -8.53 3.55
N VAL A 607 -16.14 -7.28 3.13
CA VAL A 607 -16.11 -6.90 1.71
C VAL A 607 -14.67 -6.76 1.26
N GLU A 608 -14.26 -7.53 0.25
CA GLU A 608 -12.89 -7.59 -0.23
C GLU A 608 -12.72 -7.13 -1.69
N ASP A 609 -13.83 -6.82 -2.36
CA ASP A 609 -13.88 -6.53 -3.81
C ASP A 609 -14.35 -5.12 -4.14
N GLU A 610 -14.37 -4.23 -3.13
CA GLU A 610 -14.60 -2.79 -3.26
C GLU A 610 -13.94 -2.04 -2.10
N PHE A 611 -13.67 -0.77 -2.28
CA PHE A 611 -12.92 0.03 -1.31
C PHE A 611 -13.28 1.52 -1.38
N LEU A 612 -12.95 2.25 -0.33
CA LEU A 612 -12.94 3.71 -0.39
C LEU A 612 -11.62 4.20 -1.00
N PHE A 613 -11.74 4.93 -2.11
CA PHE A 613 -10.64 5.71 -2.68
C PHE A 613 -10.68 7.13 -2.07
N GLY A 614 -9.82 7.40 -1.12
CA GLY A 614 -9.94 8.54 -0.23
C GLY A 614 -11.21 8.49 0.64
N PRO A 615 -11.71 9.64 1.16
CA PRO A 615 -12.85 9.65 2.10
C PRO A 615 -14.24 9.54 1.45
N ASP A 616 -14.41 9.88 0.16
CA ASP A 616 -15.72 10.17 -0.42
C ASP A 616 -16.10 9.35 -1.65
N ILE A 617 -15.16 8.59 -2.23
CA ILE A 617 -15.40 7.75 -3.42
C ILE A 617 -15.34 6.28 -3.00
N LEU A 618 -16.41 5.53 -3.24
CA LEU A 618 -16.42 4.07 -3.15
C LEU A 618 -16.24 3.53 -4.58
N ALA A 619 -15.18 2.78 -4.78
CA ALA A 619 -14.85 2.13 -6.04
C ALA A 619 -15.14 0.63 -5.95
N ALA A 620 -15.84 0.10 -6.94
CA ALA A 620 -16.16 -1.32 -7.06
C ALA A 620 -15.71 -1.86 -8.44
N PRO A 621 -14.42 -2.17 -8.62
CA PRO A 621 -13.90 -2.68 -9.88
C PRO A 621 -14.60 -3.97 -10.32
N VAL A 622 -14.69 -4.16 -11.63
CA VAL A 622 -15.20 -5.41 -12.21
C VAL A 622 -14.04 -6.37 -12.38
N THR A 623 -14.11 -7.51 -11.71
CA THR A 623 -13.08 -8.58 -11.70
C THR A 623 -13.58 -9.89 -12.29
N VAL A 624 -14.72 -9.86 -12.99
CA VAL A 624 -15.33 -11.02 -13.64
C VAL A 624 -15.48 -10.74 -15.13
N GLU A 625 -14.93 -11.62 -15.95
CA GLU A 625 -14.98 -11.52 -17.41
C GLU A 625 -16.43 -11.47 -17.92
N GLY A 626 -16.70 -10.58 -18.89
CA GLY A 626 -18.00 -10.43 -19.53
C GLY A 626 -19.09 -9.82 -18.64
N ALA A 627 -18.78 -9.42 -17.41
CA ALA A 627 -19.78 -8.83 -16.52
C ALA A 627 -20.18 -7.42 -16.96
N THR A 628 -21.51 -7.20 -17.06
CA THR A 628 -22.12 -5.92 -17.43
C THR A 628 -22.88 -5.27 -16.29
N GLU A 629 -22.92 -5.93 -15.12
CA GLU A 629 -23.49 -5.47 -13.87
C GLU A 629 -22.55 -5.80 -12.72
N ARG A 630 -22.61 -5.05 -11.62
CA ARG A 630 -21.82 -5.23 -10.42
C ARG A 630 -22.68 -5.07 -9.17
N ASP A 631 -22.60 -6.04 -8.27
CA ASP A 631 -23.16 -5.91 -6.93
C ASP A 631 -22.20 -5.10 -6.05
N VAL A 632 -22.71 -4.05 -5.41
CA VAL A 632 -21.94 -3.11 -4.61
C VAL A 632 -22.57 -3.01 -3.23
N TYR A 633 -21.82 -3.19 -2.18
CA TYR A 633 -22.29 -2.91 -0.83
C TYR A 633 -22.14 -1.42 -0.53
N LEU A 634 -23.22 -0.74 -0.27
CA LEU A 634 -23.22 0.66 0.15
C LEU A 634 -23.16 0.73 1.69
N PRO A 635 -22.02 1.11 2.30
CA PRO A 635 -21.93 1.26 3.75
C PRO A 635 -22.86 2.35 4.27
N LYS A 636 -22.99 2.48 5.60
CA LYS A 636 -23.80 3.51 6.25
C LYS A 636 -23.55 4.88 5.65
N GLY A 637 -24.61 5.53 5.13
CA GLY A 637 -24.52 6.85 4.52
C GLY A 637 -25.57 7.06 3.44
N ASN A 638 -25.31 8.03 2.60
CA ASN A 638 -26.06 8.31 1.38
C ASN A 638 -25.06 8.39 0.23
N TRP A 639 -25.38 7.76 -0.87
CA TRP A 639 -24.48 7.57 -2.00
C TRP A 639 -25.11 8.05 -3.30
N VAL A 640 -24.30 8.38 -4.26
CA VAL A 640 -24.69 8.76 -5.62
C VAL A 640 -23.87 7.94 -6.58
N ASP A 641 -24.55 7.20 -7.46
CA ASP A 641 -23.87 6.55 -8.58
C ASP A 641 -23.40 7.63 -9.56
N LEU A 642 -22.10 7.73 -9.73
CA LEU A 642 -21.48 8.79 -10.52
C LEU A 642 -21.94 8.73 -11.98
N TRP A 643 -21.87 7.57 -12.61
CA TRP A 643 -22.18 7.43 -14.03
C TRP A 643 -23.68 7.53 -14.35
N ARG A 644 -24.55 7.25 -13.38
CA ARG A 644 -26.01 7.49 -13.51
C ARG A 644 -26.37 8.94 -13.19
N SER A 645 -25.42 9.72 -12.67
CA SER A 645 -25.60 11.12 -12.26
C SER A 645 -24.71 12.09 -13.04
N ALA A 646 -23.96 11.59 -13.99
CA ALA A 646 -23.07 12.37 -14.85
C ALA A 646 -22.98 11.75 -16.24
N SER A 647 -22.40 12.49 -17.18
CA SER A 647 -21.91 11.98 -18.46
C SER A 647 -20.46 12.38 -18.63
N TYR A 648 -19.72 11.53 -19.27
CA TYR A 648 -18.38 11.84 -19.74
C TYR A 648 -18.48 12.56 -21.08
N ASP A 649 -17.84 13.72 -21.23
CA ASP A 649 -17.76 14.42 -22.50
C ASP A 649 -16.49 13.95 -23.26
N GLU A 650 -16.69 13.11 -24.25
CA GLU A 650 -15.60 12.54 -25.07
C GLU A 650 -14.73 13.58 -25.77
N ARG A 651 -15.21 14.82 -25.98
CA ARG A 651 -14.42 15.88 -26.63
C ARG A 651 -13.44 16.53 -25.67
N SER A 652 -13.89 16.83 -24.45
CA SER A 652 -13.11 17.59 -23.48
C SER A 652 -12.51 16.73 -22.38
N GLY A 653 -12.91 15.47 -22.25
CA GLY A 653 -12.51 14.59 -21.15
C GLY A 653 -13.12 15.00 -19.80
N GLY A 654 -14.17 15.80 -19.78
CA GLY A 654 -14.80 16.30 -18.58
C GLY A 654 -16.00 15.50 -18.12
N ILE A 655 -16.27 15.59 -16.82
CA ILE A 655 -17.49 15.03 -16.21
C ILE A 655 -18.54 16.13 -16.14
N GLU A 656 -19.71 15.91 -16.76
CA GLU A 656 -20.84 16.81 -16.77
C GLU A 656 -21.98 16.23 -15.92
N LEU A 657 -22.28 16.88 -14.76
CA LEU A 657 -23.32 16.41 -13.86
C LEU A 657 -24.71 16.46 -14.51
N ARG A 658 -25.51 15.49 -14.13
CA ARG A 658 -26.92 15.36 -14.47
C ARG A 658 -27.75 15.25 -13.19
N LYS A 659 -29.06 15.00 -13.34
CA LYS A 659 -29.96 14.73 -12.21
C LYS A 659 -29.51 13.50 -11.45
N ALA A 660 -29.03 13.70 -10.23
CA ALA A 660 -28.51 12.64 -9.38
C ALA A 660 -29.65 12.02 -8.53
N LYS A 661 -29.60 10.68 -8.39
CA LYS A 661 -30.43 9.91 -7.47
C LYS A 661 -29.62 9.53 -6.25
N VAL A 662 -30.14 9.81 -5.06
CA VAL A 662 -29.50 9.41 -3.81
C VAL A 662 -29.95 8.01 -3.41
N LEU A 663 -28.99 7.15 -3.14
CA LEU A 663 -29.16 5.80 -2.63
C LEU A 663 -28.83 5.79 -1.12
N SER A 664 -29.67 5.17 -0.31
CA SER A 664 -29.37 4.97 1.11
C SER A 664 -28.45 3.75 1.27
N GLY A 665 -27.50 3.86 2.16
CA GLY A 665 -26.56 2.78 2.49
C GLY A 665 -27.13 1.69 3.42
N LYS A 666 -26.24 0.83 3.94
CA LYS A 666 -26.47 -0.42 4.66
C LYS A 666 -27.24 -1.45 3.83
N ARG A 667 -26.86 -1.62 2.58
CA ARG A 667 -27.45 -2.60 1.66
C ARG A 667 -26.58 -2.85 0.45
N ASP A 668 -26.73 -3.99 -0.14
CA ASP A 668 -26.23 -4.30 -1.47
C ASP A 668 -27.14 -3.66 -2.54
N VAL A 669 -26.54 -3.22 -3.63
CA VAL A 669 -27.21 -2.70 -4.83
C VAL A 669 -26.52 -3.25 -6.06
N THR A 670 -27.30 -3.68 -7.06
CA THR A 670 -26.77 -4.01 -8.37
C THR A 670 -26.74 -2.76 -9.24
N VAL A 671 -25.59 -2.44 -9.81
CA VAL A 671 -25.41 -1.30 -10.71
C VAL A 671 -24.95 -1.77 -12.08
N PRO A 672 -25.32 -1.06 -13.16
CA PRO A 672 -24.75 -1.32 -14.48
C PRO A 672 -23.24 -1.09 -14.47
N ALA A 673 -22.51 -1.96 -15.15
CA ALA A 673 -21.06 -1.89 -15.32
C ALA A 673 -20.68 -2.24 -16.78
N PRO A 674 -21.16 -1.48 -17.77
CA PRO A 674 -20.73 -1.69 -19.14
C PRO A 674 -19.21 -1.57 -19.24
N LEU A 675 -18.62 -2.08 -20.29
CA LEU A 675 -17.18 -2.20 -20.41
C LEU A 675 -16.43 -0.86 -20.28
N GLU A 676 -17.09 0.24 -20.60
CA GLU A 676 -16.53 1.59 -20.55
C GLU A 676 -16.67 2.26 -19.18
N GLU A 677 -17.37 1.64 -18.21
CA GLU A 677 -17.67 2.27 -16.91
C GLU A 677 -17.11 1.45 -15.75
N LEU A 678 -16.33 2.12 -14.91
CA LEU A 678 -15.93 1.64 -13.58
C LEU A 678 -17.02 2.06 -12.57
N PRO A 679 -17.72 1.17 -11.88
CA PRO A 679 -18.66 1.53 -10.84
C PRO A 679 -18.04 2.39 -9.75
N LEU A 680 -18.50 3.64 -9.65
CA LEU A 680 -18.05 4.63 -8.67
C LEU A 680 -19.25 5.23 -7.94
N MET A 681 -19.26 5.11 -6.60
CA MET A 681 -20.26 5.73 -5.74
C MET A 681 -19.63 6.92 -5.01
N VAL A 682 -20.26 8.07 -5.11
CA VAL A 682 -19.80 9.28 -4.42
C VAL A 682 -20.68 9.54 -3.20
N ARG A 683 -20.07 9.89 -2.07
CA ARG A 683 -20.82 10.23 -0.85
C ARG A 683 -21.68 11.48 -1.07
N ALA A 684 -22.98 11.37 -0.86
CA ALA A 684 -23.88 12.53 -0.95
C ALA A 684 -23.63 13.50 0.22
N GLY A 685 -23.33 14.75 -0.09
CA GLY A 685 -22.88 15.81 0.81
C GLY A 685 -21.49 16.31 0.46
N SER A 686 -20.66 15.47 -0.18
CA SER A 686 -19.28 15.79 -0.55
C SER A 686 -19.17 16.76 -1.72
N VAL A 687 -17.98 17.26 -1.89
CA VAL A 687 -17.53 18.07 -3.03
C VAL A 687 -16.22 17.49 -3.53
N LEU A 688 -16.21 16.95 -4.74
CA LEU A 688 -15.00 16.43 -5.37
C LEU A 688 -14.24 17.59 -6.06
N PRO A 689 -13.04 17.92 -5.60
CA PRO A 689 -12.19 18.90 -6.24
C PRO A 689 -11.40 18.25 -7.37
N LEU A 690 -11.46 18.82 -8.56
CA LEU A 690 -10.79 18.29 -9.74
C LEU A 690 -9.86 19.36 -10.33
N LEU A 691 -8.78 18.95 -10.97
CA LEU A 691 -8.05 19.79 -11.90
C LEU A 691 -8.92 20.06 -13.13
N PRO A 692 -8.64 21.17 -13.85
CA PRO A 692 -9.21 21.36 -15.17
C PRO A 692 -8.89 20.19 -16.11
N ARG A 693 -9.84 19.86 -16.97
CA ARG A 693 -9.77 18.75 -17.90
C ARG A 693 -8.71 18.85 -18.99
N ASP A 694 -8.11 20.02 -19.14
CA ASP A 694 -7.03 20.31 -20.09
C ASP A 694 -5.62 20.17 -19.50
N VAL A 695 -5.47 19.56 -18.32
CA VAL A 695 -4.17 19.23 -17.74
C VAL A 695 -3.67 17.92 -18.33
N ASP A 696 -2.52 17.97 -18.99
CA ASP A 696 -1.91 16.85 -19.69
C ASP A 696 -0.81 16.15 -18.88
N THR A 697 -0.17 16.92 -17.96
CA THR A 697 0.94 16.41 -17.14
C THR A 697 0.95 16.99 -15.74
N LEU A 698 1.36 16.18 -14.76
CA LEU A 698 1.68 16.61 -13.40
C LEU A 698 3.19 16.78 -13.17
N ALA A 699 4.02 16.51 -14.19
CA ALA A 699 5.46 16.74 -14.12
C ALA A 699 5.80 18.25 -14.02
N PRO A 700 6.94 18.61 -13.41
CA PRO A 700 7.29 20.00 -13.20
C PRO A 700 7.97 20.68 -14.42
N TYR A 701 8.10 19.95 -15.52
CA TYR A 701 8.81 20.36 -16.70
C TYR A 701 7.95 21.24 -17.61
N ASP A 702 8.62 22.11 -18.36
CA ASP A 702 7.98 23.03 -19.29
C ASP A 702 7.76 22.33 -20.64
N GLY A 703 6.53 21.93 -20.90
CA GLY A 703 6.13 21.32 -22.17
C GLY A 703 5.47 22.29 -23.16
N ASP A 704 5.61 23.61 -22.97
CA ASP A 704 4.94 24.64 -23.80
C ASP A 704 5.29 24.53 -25.29
N GLU A 705 6.53 24.20 -25.63
CA GLU A 705 6.95 23.97 -27.01
C GLU A 705 6.30 22.74 -27.64
N ALA A 706 5.96 21.76 -26.81
CA ALA A 706 5.24 20.57 -27.22
C ALA A 706 3.70 20.73 -27.16
N GLY A 707 3.18 21.89 -26.77
CA GLY A 707 1.75 22.18 -26.64
C GLY A 707 1.09 21.46 -25.45
N VAL A 708 1.85 21.08 -24.43
CA VAL A 708 1.39 20.34 -23.26
C VAL A 708 0.99 21.27 -22.13
N THR A 709 -0.23 21.14 -21.63
CA THR A 709 -0.70 21.94 -20.48
C THR A 709 -0.28 21.27 -19.16
N SER A 710 0.55 21.96 -18.39
CA SER A 710 1.08 21.46 -17.13
C SER A 710 0.21 21.80 -15.91
N LEU A 711 0.38 21.04 -14.82
CA LEU A 711 -0.18 21.37 -13.50
C LEU A 711 0.20 22.81 -13.08
N ALA A 712 1.42 23.28 -13.41
CA ALA A 712 1.90 24.59 -12.99
C ALA A 712 1.07 25.73 -13.56
N GLU A 713 0.61 25.62 -14.80
CA GLU A 713 -0.24 26.59 -15.48
C GLU A 713 -1.66 26.60 -14.89
N ARG A 714 -2.19 25.46 -14.51
CA ARG A 714 -3.58 25.29 -14.00
C ARG A 714 -3.69 25.29 -12.48
N ARG A 715 -2.61 25.41 -11.72
CA ARG A 715 -2.58 25.33 -10.24
C ARG A 715 -3.49 26.32 -9.49
N ARG A 716 -4.11 27.26 -10.18
CA ARG A 716 -5.05 28.24 -9.62
C ARG A 716 -6.49 28.05 -10.11
N ASN A 717 -6.74 27.00 -10.84
CA ASN A 717 -8.04 26.65 -11.38
C ASN A 717 -8.46 25.30 -10.80
N LEU A 718 -9.69 25.18 -10.33
CA LEU A 718 -10.26 23.91 -9.89
C LEU A 718 -11.68 23.82 -10.40
N GLU A 719 -12.05 22.63 -10.85
CA GLU A 719 -13.43 22.23 -11.07
C GLU A 719 -13.97 21.59 -9.78
N LEU A 720 -15.23 21.82 -9.45
CA LEU A 720 -15.87 21.25 -8.26
C LEU A 720 -17.12 20.51 -8.66
N LEU A 721 -17.20 19.21 -8.38
CA LEU A 721 -18.43 18.44 -8.49
C LEU A 721 -19.05 18.32 -7.10
N ALA A 722 -20.19 18.95 -6.87
CA ALA A 722 -20.85 18.97 -5.57
C ALA A 722 -22.15 18.18 -5.57
N PHE A 723 -22.37 17.43 -4.49
CA PHE A 723 -23.56 16.61 -4.25
C PHE A 723 -24.25 17.05 -2.93
N PRO A 724 -24.83 18.25 -2.86
CA PRO A 724 -25.22 18.89 -1.60
C PRO A 724 -26.24 18.10 -0.79
N ARG A 725 -25.86 17.65 0.42
CA ARG A 725 -26.75 16.97 1.37
C ARG A 725 -26.27 17.16 2.80
N GLY A 726 -27.16 17.40 3.73
CA GLY A 726 -26.80 17.54 5.15
C GLY A 726 -25.75 18.62 5.43
N ARG A 727 -24.76 18.26 6.24
CA ARG A 727 -23.58 19.07 6.51
C ARG A 727 -22.35 18.17 6.44
N GLU A 728 -21.48 18.47 5.52
CA GLU A 728 -20.23 17.76 5.30
C GLU A 728 -19.04 18.75 5.22
N ALA A 729 -17.87 18.27 5.53
CA ALA A 729 -16.63 19.00 5.41
C ALA A 729 -15.58 18.10 4.78
N GLY A 730 -14.70 18.67 4.00
CA GLY A 730 -13.63 17.94 3.36
C GLY A 730 -12.49 18.85 2.98
N GLU A 731 -11.48 18.26 2.38
CA GLU A 731 -10.23 18.90 2.06
C GLU A 731 -9.90 18.79 0.58
N PHE A 732 -8.99 19.62 0.07
CA PHE A 732 -8.50 19.57 -1.30
C PHE A 732 -7.08 20.12 -1.41
N GLY A 733 -6.27 19.45 -2.22
CA GLY A 733 -4.87 19.79 -2.34
C GLY A 733 -4.16 19.83 -0.97
N ARG A 734 -2.99 20.40 -0.91
CA ARG A 734 -2.17 20.39 0.31
C ARG A 734 -2.72 21.19 1.50
N ARG A 735 -3.62 22.17 1.29
CA ARG A 735 -4.11 23.08 2.37
C ARG A 735 -5.54 23.59 2.13
N GLY A 736 -6.23 23.10 1.14
CA GLY A 736 -7.61 23.52 0.85
C GLY A 736 -8.61 22.84 1.77
N ARG A 737 -9.72 23.52 2.08
CA ARG A 737 -10.82 22.97 2.88
C ARG A 737 -12.14 23.48 2.37
N TYR A 738 -13.19 22.65 2.50
CA TYR A 738 -14.56 23.08 2.28
C TYR A 738 -15.48 22.66 3.42
N VAL A 739 -16.60 23.37 3.54
CA VAL A 739 -17.74 22.96 4.35
C VAL A 739 -19.00 23.18 3.53
N SER A 740 -19.71 22.12 3.22
CA SER A 740 -20.99 22.08 2.53
C SER A 740 -22.12 21.94 3.54
N LYS A 741 -23.18 22.75 3.45
CA LYS A 741 -24.34 22.68 4.34
C LYS A 741 -25.64 23.02 3.64
N VAL A 742 -26.57 22.10 3.62
CA VAL A 742 -27.95 22.32 3.18
C VAL A 742 -28.79 22.83 4.35
N GLY A 743 -29.50 23.93 4.15
CA GLY A 743 -30.39 24.53 5.12
C GLY A 743 -31.83 24.71 4.60
N ARG A 744 -32.71 25.25 5.42
CA ARG A 744 -34.12 25.48 5.05
C ARG A 744 -34.32 26.43 3.86
N ALA A 745 -33.40 27.39 3.68
CA ALA A 745 -33.50 28.46 2.67
C ALA A 745 -32.62 28.21 1.43
N GLY A 746 -31.84 27.15 1.41
CA GLY A 746 -30.89 26.83 0.31
C GLY A 746 -29.64 26.12 0.79
N TRP A 747 -28.59 26.19 -0.02
CA TRP A 747 -27.28 25.55 0.21
C TRP A 747 -26.19 26.60 0.44
N THR A 748 -25.28 26.30 1.32
CA THR A 748 -24.10 27.12 1.61
C THR A 748 -22.85 26.27 1.52
N MET A 749 -21.86 26.72 0.75
CA MET A 749 -20.52 26.16 0.71
C MET A 749 -19.50 27.21 1.15
N LYS A 750 -18.67 26.86 2.12
CA LYS A 750 -17.52 27.65 2.53
C LYS A 750 -16.27 27.01 1.94
N LEU A 751 -15.41 27.81 1.33
CA LEU A 751 -14.15 27.38 0.74
C LEU A 751 -13.01 28.19 1.33
N ALA A 752 -11.90 27.51 1.64
CA ALA A 752 -10.65 28.14 2.02
C ALA A 752 -9.52 27.48 1.20
N ALA A 753 -8.95 28.23 0.25
CA ALA A 753 -7.82 27.79 -0.57
C ALA A 753 -6.51 28.38 -0.07
N ALA A 754 -5.39 27.72 -0.35
CA ALA A 754 -4.05 28.22 -0.02
C ALA A 754 -3.74 29.54 -0.74
N ARG A 755 -4.26 29.71 -1.94
CA ARG A 755 -4.04 30.87 -2.83
C ARG A 755 -5.38 31.37 -3.36
N ARG A 756 -5.38 32.53 -4.06
CA ARG A 756 -6.54 32.95 -4.86
C ARG A 756 -6.72 31.95 -5.99
N THR A 757 -7.86 31.24 -5.97
CA THR A 757 -8.19 30.16 -6.91
C THR A 757 -9.49 30.50 -7.62
N ARG A 758 -9.59 30.22 -8.89
CA ARG A 758 -10.82 30.18 -9.68
C ARG A 758 -11.46 28.82 -9.47
N PHE A 759 -12.75 28.82 -9.25
CA PHE A 759 -13.57 27.63 -9.10
C PHE A 759 -14.67 27.62 -10.16
N ASP A 760 -14.72 26.54 -10.93
CA ASP A 760 -15.80 26.24 -11.85
C ASP A 760 -16.63 25.09 -11.20
N LEU A 761 -17.79 25.44 -10.70
CA LEU A 761 -18.66 24.57 -9.90
C LEU A 761 -19.77 23.98 -10.77
N GLN A 762 -19.96 22.68 -10.63
CA GLN A 762 -21.21 21.97 -10.96
C GLN A 762 -21.80 21.40 -9.66
N ALA A 763 -23.10 21.60 -9.40
CA ALA A 763 -23.75 21.09 -8.21
C ALA A 763 -25.08 20.41 -8.55
N ALA A 764 -25.19 19.12 -8.30
CA ALA A 764 -26.43 18.35 -8.46
C ALA A 764 -27.40 18.67 -7.31
N LEU A 765 -28.26 19.67 -7.47
CA LEU A 765 -29.17 20.11 -6.42
C LEU A 765 -30.30 19.10 -6.13
N SER A 766 -30.53 18.14 -7.02
CA SER A 766 -31.38 16.97 -6.82
C SER A 766 -31.00 16.10 -5.62
N THR A 767 -29.70 16.13 -5.19
CA THR A 767 -29.26 15.42 -3.99
C THR A 767 -29.77 15.99 -2.68
N THR A 768 -30.28 17.23 -2.71
CA THR A 768 -30.85 17.86 -1.51
C THR A 768 -32.18 17.22 -1.12
N PRO A 769 -32.54 17.09 0.18
CA PRO A 769 -33.71 16.35 0.62
C PRO A 769 -35.07 16.83 0.09
N ARG A 770 -35.16 18.07 -0.45
CA ARG A 770 -36.40 18.68 -0.92
C ARG A 770 -36.32 19.27 -2.33
N GLY A 771 -35.22 18.98 -3.05
CA GLY A 771 -34.89 19.74 -4.25
C GLY A 771 -34.59 21.21 -3.93
N LEU A 772 -33.80 21.86 -4.73
CA LEU A 772 -33.59 23.30 -4.63
C LEU A 772 -33.75 23.90 -6.02
N ASP A 773 -34.65 24.88 -6.13
CA ASP A 773 -34.80 25.73 -7.32
C ASP A 773 -34.15 27.09 -7.02
N PRO A 774 -32.92 27.35 -7.47
CA PRO A 774 -32.14 28.51 -7.09
C PRO A 774 -32.62 29.77 -7.83
N CYS A 775 -33.01 30.77 -7.12
CA CYS A 775 -33.37 32.07 -7.66
C CYS A 775 -32.27 33.12 -7.47
N ARG A 776 -31.28 32.83 -6.63
CA ARG A 776 -30.18 33.76 -6.35
C ARG A 776 -28.94 33.03 -5.86
N VAL A 777 -27.78 33.40 -6.40
CA VAL A 777 -26.46 32.97 -5.93
C VAL A 777 -25.69 34.17 -5.40
N LYS A 778 -25.07 34.03 -4.25
CA LYS A 778 -24.21 35.05 -3.61
C LYS A 778 -22.83 34.45 -3.28
N VAL A 779 -21.80 35.27 -3.45
CA VAL A 779 -20.42 34.97 -3.00
C VAL A 779 -19.98 36.07 -2.06
N ASN A 780 -19.59 35.72 -0.81
CA ASN A 780 -19.21 36.66 0.25
C ASN A 780 -20.26 37.77 0.47
N GLY A 781 -21.56 37.39 0.45
CA GLY A 781 -22.69 38.30 0.62
C GLY A 781 -23.10 39.09 -0.62
N LYS A 782 -22.24 39.21 -1.63
CA LYS A 782 -22.52 39.91 -2.89
C LYS A 782 -23.24 38.97 -3.86
N LYS A 783 -24.23 39.52 -4.60
CA LYS A 783 -24.93 38.78 -5.67
C LYS A 783 -23.94 38.42 -6.78
N LEU A 784 -23.92 37.14 -7.15
CA LEU A 784 -23.17 36.70 -8.33
C LEU A 784 -23.88 37.13 -9.60
N PRO A 785 -23.22 37.75 -10.58
CA PRO A 785 -23.84 38.15 -11.85
C PRO A 785 -24.45 36.96 -12.59
N LYS A 786 -25.59 37.16 -13.29
CA LYS A 786 -26.25 36.08 -14.03
C LYS A 786 -25.37 35.42 -15.09
N LYS A 787 -24.45 36.14 -15.70
CA LYS A 787 -23.46 35.55 -16.64
C LYS A 787 -22.43 34.59 -16.00
N SER A 788 -22.35 34.57 -14.67
CA SER A 788 -21.38 33.75 -13.91
C SER A 788 -22.05 32.55 -13.22
N TRP A 789 -23.33 32.30 -13.42
CA TRP A 789 -24.02 31.13 -12.95
C TRP A 789 -25.26 30.83 -13.76
N SER A 790 -25.61 29.57 -13.90
CA SER A 790 -26.84 29.09 -14.50
C SER A 790 -27.44 27.96 -13.67
N TYR A 791 -28.69 27.67 -13.91
CA TYR A 791 -29.36 26.50 -13.35
C TYR A 791 -30.21 25.88 -14.44
N ASP A 792 -29.95 24.64 -14.70
CA ASP A 792 -30.80 23.84 -15.59
C ASP A 792 -31.83 23.08 -14.74
N ALA A 793 -33.11 23.37 -14.99
CA ALA A 793 -34.22 22.82 -14.23
C ALA A 793 -34.51 21.34 -14.59
N GLU A 794 -34.12 20.88 -15.76
CA GLU A 794 -34.30 19.49 -16.20
C GLU A 794 -33.29 18.57 -15.52
N SER A 795 -32.02 18.91 -15.58
CA SER A 795 -30.93 18.18 -14.91
C SER A 795 -30.82 18.50 -13.42
N GLU A 796 -31.50 19.55 -12.93
CA GLU A 796 -31.37 20.08 -11.56
C GLU A 796 -29.92 20.42 -11.19
N VAL A 797 -29.10 20.83 -12.15
CA VAL A 797 -27.69 21.17 -11.97
C VAL A 797 -27.49 22.70 -11.97
N LEU A 798 -26.83 23.17 -10.94
CA LEU A 798 -26.33 24.54 -10.84
C LEU A 798 -24.88 24.57 -11.31
N THR A 799 -24.56 25.44 -12.26
CA THR A 799 -23.18 25.81 -12.62
C THR A 799 -22.85 27.20 -12.10
N ALA A 800 -21.62 27.41 -11.64
CA ALA A 800 -21.18 28.75 -11.18
C ALA A 800 -19.66 28.91 -11.26
N THR A 801 -19.20 30.05 -11.80
CA THR A 801 -17.79 30.43 -11.81
C THR A 801 -17.54 31.59 -10.84
N PHE A 802 -16.57 31.43 -9.95
CA PHE A 802 -16.17 32.44 -8.99
C PHE A 802 -14.70 32.29 -8.58
N ALA A 803 -14.11 33.30 -7.95
CA ALA A 803 -12.70 33.24 -7.58
C ALA A 803 -12.42 33.92 -6.23
N GLY A 804 -11.48 33.36 -5.46
CA GLY A 804 -11.04 33.92 -4.20
C GLY A 804 -10.15 32.98 -3.39
N ARG A 805 -9.72 33.44 -2.22
CA ARG A 805 -8.96 32.61 -1.26
C ARG A 805 -9.85 32.07 -0.14
N ARG A 806 -10.79 32.88 0.34
CA ARG A 806 -11.81 32.50 1.34
C ARG A 806 -13.15 32.94 0.82
N LEU A 807 -14.03 31.97 0.61
CA LEU A 807 -15.30 32.20 -0.07
C LEU A 807 -16.45 31.58 0.72
N ILE A 808 -17.58 32.25 0.68
CA ILE A 808 -18.86 31.74 1.15
C ILE A 808 -19.84 31.83 -0.01
N LEU A 809 -20.06 30.72 -0.72
CA LEU A 809 -21.11 30.58 -1.70
C LEU A 809 -22.43 30.33 -0.98
N ARG A 810 -23.50 31.05 -1.36
CA ARG A 810 -24.86 30.82 -0.91
C ARG A 810 -25.78 30.70 -2.10
N VAL A 811 -26.42 29.55 -2.24
CA VAL A 811 -27.47 29.26 -3.21
C VAL A 811 -28.79 29.39 -2.47
N ILE A 812 -29.64 30.31 -2.92
CA ILE A 812 -30.87 30.69 -2.23
C ILE A 812 -32.05 30.25 -3.09
N SER A 813 -32.98 29.48 -2.54
CA SER A 813 -34.19 28.95 -3.20
C SER A 813 -35.50 29.48 -2.61
N ARG A 814 -35.48 30.22 -1.48
CA ARG A 814 -36.63 30.80 -0.83
C ARG A 814 -36.38 32.25 -0.45
N GLY A 815 -37.46 33.06 -0.45
CA GLY A 815 -37.33 34.46 -0.06
C GLY A 815 -36.69 35.36 -1.13
N CYS A 816 -36.77 34.95 -2.38
CA CYS A 816 -36.35 35.75 -3.53
C CYS A 816 -37.49 36.67 -4.03
N GLY A 817 -38.29 37.25 -3.23
CA GLY A 817 -39.42 38.04 -3.57
C GLY A 817 -39.49 38.60 -5.02
N ARG A 818 -40.65 38.69 -5.61
CA ARG A 818 -40.89 39.27 -6.93
C ARG A 818 -40.38 40.70 -7.03
#